data_26e042dbd3480cd27b6d22ffba4c0c1f
#
_entry.id   26e042dbd3480cd27b6d22ffba4c0c1f
#
_cell.length_a   1.000
_cell.length_b   1.000
_cell.length_c   1.000
_cell.angle_alpha   90.00
_cell.angle_beta   90.00
_cell.angle_gamma   90.00
#
_symmetry.space_group_name_H-M   'P 1'
#
loop_
_entity.id
_entity.type
_entity.pdbx_description
1 polymer ?
#
loop_
_entity_poly.entity_id
_entity_poly.type
_entity_poly.pdbx_seq_one_letter_code
_entity_poly.pdbx_strand_id
1 'polypeptide(L)'
;MDTKWKQLLLSSPKPEFTTGIMRWGITLLFSALCTCSFAQTKYQITVETLLKEMTSRDEMSRYPALPYRSMQQSSYDRRSVSPDRPNWFANDDGEGFIRLEERNGRKEKVLFEDKGPGAITRIWLTTFGSINTILRFYFDGKDEPGWEVPSYDLQKFGVRGLKKGLIEPDNKWNRGSLIYLPVPYNNGCKVTMEELTPERTNRHFLFNYRKYPTGTPVETFSQEVADRIPALAEKTSDALYKNMDKGFDPQSDYGKGSLNHQQSFSLNKGEKQKLNLRTGKRAISLLQFNVKTDKNLKPGTDDFALLMRSLIVTISFDGKQTVWAPLSDFAGSGMGSFASRSFFFYSDGKGIVCSKWLMPYKQDCEITILNLSPYKADIQTDIVSQPYEWDNRSLYFHTAWKQERGLPVVTWMEHEKCMDWNFATISGRGVYRGDLLSLFNHTAEWYGEGDEKITVDHEPFPSHFGTGTEDYYSFDGYFKSQTPFAGQPRQDMRNFYGYNSFFRVRCLDAIPFNQQLKFDFELLGWENGTVDYSSTVFWYGDLGSEATGSSGLEEIEAGLLPTPTQSPVCNIPNAIDFCQIQPTSKSERLRYDRQRLSGHPGKWNLKDHLVCHGGKEGDYIEFEFSGFEDREYSLSLYCTKATDYGNIRLYVNHPKNGKQLDCYSEKVEATNAIDLGTYKPVNGKFILRIELIGRNPLSTGTLFGLDCIQIEPL
;
A
#
# COMPACT_ATOMS: atom_id res chain seq x y z
N MET A 1 -27.15 5.29 -61.22
CA MET A 1 -26.54 4.46 -62.30
C MET A 1 -26.26 3.13 -61.64
N ASP A 2 -27.22 2.29 -61.73
CA ASP A 2 -27.49 1.10 -62.53
C ASP A 2 -26.67 -0.09 -62.09
N THR A 3 -27.33 -1.00 -61.39
CA THR A 3 -28.14 -2.20 -61.73
C THR A 3 -27.37 -3.34 -62.41
N LYS A 4 -27.74 -4.56 -61.88
CA LYS A 4 -27.60 -5.91 -62.43
C LYS A 4 -26.32 -6.66 -62.01
N TRP A 5 -26.41 -7.88 -61.42
CA TRP A 5 -27.07 -9.06 -61.97
C TRP A 5 -27.60 -10.02 -60.89
N LYS A 6 -28.81 -10.52 -61.12
CA LYS A 6 -29.48 -11.64 -60.46
C LYS A 6 -29.26 -12.93 -61.24
N GLN A 7 -29.34 -14.04 -60.55
CA GLN A 7 -29.74 -15.39 -60.98
C GLN A 7 -28.72 -16.31 -61.63
N LEU A 8 -28.49 -17.44 -60.99
CA LEU A 8 -28.78 -18.74 -61.61
C LEU A 8 -29.01 -19.81 -60.51
N LEU A 9 -30.22 -20.40 -60.62
CA LEU A 9 -30.77 -21.52 -59.83
C LEU A 9 -30.46 -22.86 -60.52
N LEU A 10 -30.57 -23.95 -59.72
CA LEU A 10 -30.89 -25.34 -60.10
C LEU A 10 -29.69 -26.19 -60.55
N SER A 11 -29.40 -27.37 -59.93
CA SER A 11 -30.23 -28.59 -59.89
C SER A 11 -29.59 -29.67 -59.01
N SER A 12 -30.42 -30.36 -58.27
CA SER A 12 -30.12 -31.64 -57.58
C SER A 12 -30.23 -32.84 -58.58
N PRO A 13 -29.69 -34.01 -58.22
CA PRO A 13 -30.54 -35.20 -58.29
C PRO A 13 -30.43 -36.03 -57.02
N LYS A 14 -31.57 -36.61 -56.63
CA LYS A 14 -31.75 -37.71 -55.65
C LYS A 14 -31.34 -39.04 -56.30
N PRO A 15 -30.89 -40.02 -55.51
CA PRO A 15 -31.05 -41.41 -55.92
C PRO A 15 -32.12 -42.13 -55.09
N GLU A 16 -32.71 -43.05 -55.77
CA GLU A 16 -33.84 -43.92 -55.44
C GLU A 16 -33.54 -44.94 -54.37
N PHE A 17 -34.63 -45.35 -53.69
CA PHE A 17 -34.72 -46.49 -52.81
C PHE A 17 -34.68 -47.81 -53.56
N THR A 18 -33.90 -48.78 -53.08
CA THR A 18 -34.18 -50.22 -53.29
C THR A 18 -34.19 -50.94 -51.97
N THR A 19 -35.36 -51.54 -51.70
CA THR A 19 -35.71 -52.42 -50.59
C THR A 19 -34.98 -53.76 -50.69
N GLY A 20 -34.26 -54.13 -49.62
CA GLY A 20 -33.77 -55.48 -49.44
C GLY A 20 -33.96 -55.89 -47.98
N ILE A 21 -34.96 -56.74 -47.78
CA ILE A 21 -35.26 -57.38 -46.48
C ILE A 21 -34.23 -58.49 -46.25
N MET A 22 -33.52 -58.44 -45.13
CA MET A 22 -32.99 -59.62 -44.53
C MET A 22 -32.97 -59.53 -42.99
N ARG A 23 -33.63 -60.44 -42.36
CA ARG A 23 -33.80 -60.64 -40.92
C ARG A 23 -32.55 -61.25 -40.28
N TRP A 24 -32.49 -61.04 -38.96
CA TRP A 24 -31.77 -61.76 -37.88
C TRP A 24 -30.48 -61.04 -37.34
N GLY A 25 -30.59 -60.79 -36.01
CA GLY A 25 -29.43 -60.58 -35.17
C GLY A 25 -29.61 -59.42 -34.14
N ILE A 26 -30.54 -59.59 -33.18
CA ILE A 26 -30.54 -58.74 -31.97
C ILE A 26 -29.35 -59.21 -31.12
N THR A 27 -28.26 -58.48 -31.21
CA THR A 27 -27.20 -58.53 -30.20
C THR A 27 -27.25 -57.20 -29.45
N LEU A 28 -27.80 -57.23 -28.23
CA LEU A 28 -27.73 -56.18 -27.23
C LEU A 28 -26.27 -55.96 -26.87
N LEU A 29 -25.61 -55.02 -27.52
CA LEU A 29 -24.40 -54.39 -27.01
C LEU A 29 -24.86 -53.28 -26.06
N PHE A 30 -25.01 -53.63 -24.79
CA PHE A 30 -24.90 -52.66 -23.71
C PHE A 30 -23.46 -52.11 -23.76
N SER A 31 -23.23 -51.03 -24.51
CA SER A 31 -22.09 -50.19 -24.28
C SER A 31 -22.28 -49.54 -22.89
N ALA A 32 -21.67 -50.18 -21.91
CA ALA A 32 -21.40 -49.55 -20.62
C ALA A 32 -20.60 -48.29 -20.92
N LEU A 33 -21.29 -47.16 -21.04
CA LEU A 33 -20.72 -45.86 -20.78
C LEU A 33 -20.27 -45.91 -19.31
N CYS A 34 -19.05 -46.38 -19.08
CA CYS A 34 -18.31 -46.03 -17.90
C CYS A 34 -18.18 -44.52 -17.92
N THR A 35 -19.18 -43.83 -17.41
CA THR A 35 -18.99 -42.51 -16.86
C THR A 35 -18.01 -42.70 -15.71
N CYS A 36 -16.72 -42.57 -16.02
CA CYS A 36 -15.75 -42.19 -15.02
C CYS A 36 -16.22 -40.85 -14.49
N SER A 37 -17.13 -40.87 -13.53
CA SER A 37 -17.27 -39.82 -12.57
C SER A 37 -15.95 -39.78 -11.83
N PHE A 38 -14.95 -39.08 -12.43
CA PHE A 38 -13.95 -38.45 -11.60
C PHE A 38 -14.81 -37.65 -10.63
N ALA A 39 -14.86 -38.09 -9.40
CA ALA A 39 -15.27 -37.25 -8.29
C ALA A 39 -14.27 -36.08 -8.32
N GLN A 40 -14.59 -35.07 -9.12
CA GLN A 40 -14.00 -33.77 -9.02
C GLN A 40 -14.29 -33.37 -7.59
N THR A 41 -13.30 -33.53 -6.71
CA THR A 41 -13.37 -32.94 -5.36
C THR A 41 -13.76 -31.54 -5.58
N LYS A 42 -15.04 -31.23 -5.30
CA LYS A 42 -15.66 -29.97 -5.63
C LYS A 42 -14.87 -28.91 -4.86
N TYR A 43 -13.99 -28.17 -5.54
CA TYR A 43 -13.16 -27.17 -4.91
C TYR A 43 -14.08 -26.15 -4.24
N GLN A 44 -14.04 -26.08 -2.93
CA GLN A 44 -14.87 -25.19 -2.13
C GLN A 44 -14.03 -24.02 -1.64
N ILE A 45 -14.55 -22.81 -1.76
CA ILE A 45 -13.98 -21.62 -1.15
C ILE A 45 -14.27 -21.65 0.34
N THR A 46 -13.24 -21.70 1.16
CA THR A 46 -13.31 -21.62 2.62
C THR A 46 -12.24 -20.68 3.13
N VAL A 47 -12.31 -20.27 4.39
CA VAL A 47 -11.23 -19.47 5.01
C VAL A 47 -9.90 -20.20 4.91
N GLU A 48 -9.89 -21.51 5.15
CA GLU A 48 -8.67 -22.34 5.11
C GLU A 48 -8.05 -22.42 3.71
N THR A 49 -8.87 -22.54 2.64
CA THR A 49 -8.33 -22.54 1.27
C THR A 49 -7.77 -21.19 0.89
N LEU A 50 -8.40 -20.08 1.32
CA LEU A 50 -7.93 -18.74 1.09
C LEU A 50 -6.65 -18.44 1.89
N LEU A 51 -6.56 -18.82 3.16
CA LEU A 51 -5.33 -18.66 3.96
C LEU A 51 -4.14 -19.44 3.38
N LYS A 52 -4.37 -20.63 2.83
CA LYS A 52 -3.32 -21.39 2.12
C LYS A 52 -2.89 -20.70 0.84
N GLU A 53 -3.83 -20.14 0.08
CA GLU A 53 -3.53 -19.37 -1.14
C GLU A 53 -2.61 -18.17 -0.83
N MET A 54 -2.80 -17.47 0.32
CA MET A 54 -2.01 -16.31 0.72
C MET A 54 -0.50 -16.56 0.83
N THR A 55 -0.07 -17.78 1.01
CA THR A 55 1.35 -18.15 1.15
C THR A 55 1.88 -18.98 -0.01
N SER A 56 1.02 -19.34 -0.98
CA SER A 56 1.39 -20.14 -2.15
C SER A 56 1.83 -19.29 -3.32
N ARG A 57 3.15 -19.04 -3.47
CA ARG A 57 3.69 -18.34 -4.64
C ARG A 57 3.43 -19.08 -5.95
N ASP A 58 3.27 -20.41 -5.91
CA ASP A 58 2.90 -21.21 -7.08
C ASP A 58 1.50 -20.85 -7.59
N GLU A 59 0.49 -20.85 -6.70
CA GLU A 59 -0.87 -20.43 -7.07
C GLU A 59 -0.92 -18.95 -7.52
N MET A 60 -0.11 -18.09 -6.92
CA MET A 60 -0.03 -16.69 -7.30
C MET A 60 0.55 -16.47 -8.71
N SER A 61 1.36 -17.39 -9.22
CA SER A 61 1.94 -17.37 -10.57
C SER A 61 1.01 -17.92 -11.65
N ARG A 62 -0.22 -18.26 -11.28
CA ARG A 62 -1.22 -18.88 -12.17
C ARG A 62 -2.45 -17.99 -12.30
N TYR A 63 -3.18 -18.17 -13.39
CA TYR A 63 -4.53 -17.65 -13.49
C TYR A 63 -5.43 -18.37 -12.48
N PRO A 64 -6.40 -17.71 -11.84
CA PRO A 64 -7.23 -18.30 -10.80
C PRO A 64 -7.89 -19.61 -11.23
N ALA A 65 -7.82 -20.65 -10.38
CA ALA A 65 -8.44 -21.95 -10.66
C ALA A 65 -9.98 -21.84 -10.74
N LEU A 66 -10.57 -21.04 -9.87
CA LEU A 66 -11.95 -20.59 -9.98
C LEU A 66 -11.95 -19.12 -10.41
N PRO A 67 -12.64 -18.78 -11.52
CA PRO A 67 -12.70 -17.40 -11.96
C PRO A 67 -13.41 -16.54 -10.91
N TYR A 68 -12.94 -15.31 -10.75
CA TYR A 68 -13.60 -14.30 -9.93
C TYR A 68 -13.37 -12.91 -10.54
N ARG A 69 -14.23 -11.97 -10.20
CA ARG A 69 -13.96 -10.54 -10.38
C ARG A 69 -13.45 -9.98 -9.07
N SER A 70 -12.33 -9.26 -9.13
CA SER A 70 -11.87 -8.45 -8.00
C SER A 70 -12.60 -7.12 -8.03
N MET A 71 -13.15 -6.72 -6.90
CA MET A 71 -13.98 -5.53 -6.76
C MET A 71 -13.58 -4.77 -5.49
N GLN A 72 -13.93 -3.50 -5.44
CA GLN A 72 -13.77 -2.67 -4.24
C GLN A 72 -15.06 -1.92 -3.94
N GLN A 73 -15.41 -1.87 -2.66
CA GLN A 73 -16.36 -0.90 -2.13
C GLN A 73 -15.62 0.00 -1.16
N SER A 74 -15.72 1.31 -1.37
CA SER A 74 -15.02 2.31 -0.58
C SER A 74 -15.96 3.44 -0.17
N SER A 75 -15.46 4.33 0.64
CA SER A 75 -16.15 5.56 1.03
C SER A 75 -15.94 6.72 0.05
N TYR A 76 -15.57 6.45 -1.21
CA TYR A 76 -15.38 7.49 -2.22
C TYR A 76 -16.62 8.39 -2.34
N ASP A 77 -16.43 9.64 -2.71
CA ASP A 77 -17.52 10.61 -2.86
C ASP A 77 -18.51 10.18 -3.94
N ARG A 78 -19.76 9.91 -3.55
CA ARG A 78 -20.82 9.38 -4.44
C ARG A 78 -21.25 10.35 -5.53
N ARG A 79 -20.77 11.61 -5.53
CA ARG A 79 -20.94 12.55 -6.64
C ARG A 79 -20.10 12.16 -7.86
N SER A 80 -19.02 11.39 -7.67
CA SER A 80 -18.16 10.86 -8.74
C SER A 80 -18.84 9.71 -9.45
N VAL A 81 -19.60 9.99 -10.52
CA VAL A 81 -20.46 9.00 -11.21
C VAL A 81 -19.97 8.63 -12.62
N SER A 82 -19.24 9.51 -13.28
CA SER A 82 -18.70 9.28 -14.63
C SER A 82 -17.69 10.35 -15.01
N PRO A 83 -16.62 10.01 -15.75
CA PRO A 83 -15.61 10.98 -16.20
C PRO A 83 -16.18 12.12 -17.07
N ASP A 84 -17.34 11.91 -17.70
CA ASP A 84 -18.02 12.93 -18.54
C ASP A 84 -18.96 13.84 -17.74
N ARG A 85 -19.03 13.69 -16.42
CA ARG A 85 -19.95 14.44 -15.56
C ARG A 85 -19.17 15.37 -14.61
N PRO A 86 -19.77 16.52 -14.23
CA PRO A 86 -19.24 17.33 -13.13
C PRO A 86 -19.02 16.49 -11.86
N ASN A 87 -18.09 16.90 -11.03
CA ASN A 87 -17.71 16.24 -9.77
C ASN A 87 -17.06 14.85 -9.95
N TRP A 88 -16.48 14.54 -11.13
CA TRP A 88 -15.72 13.28 -11.28
C TRP A 88 -14.58 13.16 -10.26
N PHE A 89 -14.00 14.28 -9.85
CA PHE A 89 -12.92 14.40 -8.88
C PHE A 89 -13.42 14.95 -7.51
N ALA A 90 -14.68 14.71 -7.15
CA ALA A 90 -15.20 15.12 -5.84
C ALA A 90 -14.54 14.32 -4.72
N ASN A 91 -14.27 14.97 -3.57
CA ASN A 91 -13.42 14.41 -2.51
C ASN A 91 -13.99 14.61 -1.09
N ASP A 92 -15.30 14.35 -0.90
CA ASP A 92 -15.91 14.23 0.44
C ASP A 92 -16.00 12.74 0.88
N ASP A 93 -14.89 12.05 0.81
CA ASP A 93 -14.82 10.58 0.87
C ASP A 93 -15.26 9.95 2.20
N GLY A 94 -15.12 10.65 3.28
CA GLY A 94 -15.52 10.16 4.60
C GLY A 94 -17.02 9.98 4.84
N GLU A 95 -17.87 10.40 3.90
CA GLU A 95 -19.34 10.31 3.96
C GLU A 95 -19.91 9.31 2.93
N GLY A 96 -19.07 8.61 2.19
CA GLY A 96 -19.43 7.74 1.07
C GLY A 96 -20.03 6.38 1.44
N PHE A 97 -20.67 6.19 2.61
CA PHE A 97 -21.37 4.95 2.93
C PHE A 97 -22.64 4.78 2.05
N ILE A 98 -23.08 3.52 1.87
CA ILE A 98 -24.16 3.18 0.92
C ILE A 98 -25.52 3.77 1.35
N ARG A 99 -25.85 3.60 2.64
CA ARG A 99 -27.09 4.11 3.27
C ARG A 99 -27.06 3.96 4.78
N LEU A 100 -27.95 4.66 5.47
CA LEU A 100 -28.23 4.47 6.88
C LEU A 100 -29.41 3.52 7.05
N GLU A 101 -29.30 2.51 7.91
CA GLU A 101 -30.38 1.62 8.32
C GLU A 101 -30.71 1.80 9.81
N GLU A 102 -32.00 1.77 10.14
CA GLU A 102 -32.46 1.66 11.52
C GLU A 102 -32.90 0.22 11.78
N ARG A 103 -32.30 -0.44 12.76
CA ARG A 103 -32.54 -1.84 13.07
C ARG A 103 -32.49 -2.07 14.58
N ASN A 104 -33.59 -2.57 15.16
CA ASN A 104 -33.69 -2.86 16.61
C ASN A 104 -33.24 -1.68 17.50
N GLY A 105 -33.58 -0.43 17.10
CA GLY A 105 -33.24 0.79 17.82
C GLY A 105 -31.79 1.27 17.62
N ARG A 106 -30.99 0.59 16.77
CA ARG A 106 -29.66 0.98 16.38
C ARG A 106 -29.67 1.73 15.05
N LYS A 107 -28.74 2.66 14.87
CA LYS A 107 -28.46 3.31 13.58
C LYS A 107 -27.16 2.74 13.02
N GLU A 108 -27.24 2.10 11.88
CA GLU A 108 -26.15 1.38 11.25
C GLU A 108 -25.86 1.96 9.85
N LYS A 109 -24.63 2.47 9.64
CA LYS A 109 -24.14 2.87 8.31
C LYS A 109 -23.77 1.60 7.53
N VAL A 110 -24.37 1.38 6.37
CA VAL A 110 -24.03 0.26 5.48
C VAL A 110 -22.76 0.64 4.71
N LEU A 111 -21.66 -0.04 5.00
CA LEU A 111 -20.35 0.20 4.39
C LEU A 111 -20.12 -0.71 3.18
N PHE A 112 -20.59 -1.96 3.27
CA PHE A 112 -20.40 -2.99 2.26
C PHE A 112 -21.68 -3.80 2.06
N GLU A 113 -21.99 -4.11 0.80
CA GLU A 113 -23.07 -5.02 0.46
C GLU A 113 -22.81 -5.69 -0.88
N ASP A 114 -22.80 -7.03 -0.90
CA ASP A 114 -22.72 -7.83 -2.12
C ASP A 114 -23.68 -9.01 -2.07
N LYS A 115 -24.16 -9.43 -3.24
CA LYS A 115 -25.08 -10.57 -3.43
C LYS A 115 -24.40 -11.67 -4.22
N GLY A 116 -24.71 -12.93 -3.86
CA GLY A 116 -24.13 -14.12 -4.48
C GLY A 116 -22.86 -14.58 -3.77
N PRO A 117 -22.18 -15.61 -4.28
CA PRO A 117 -20.97 -16.12 -3.66
C PRO A 117 -19.80 -15.14 -3.80
N GLY A 118 -19.10 -14.91 -2.70
CA GLY A 118 -17.97 -13.99 -2.67
C GLY A 118 -17.08 -14.19 -1.45
N ALA A 119 -16.04 -13.36 -1.34
CA ALA A 119 -15.18 -13.29 -0.17
C ALA A 119 -14.60 -11.87 -0.03
N ILE A 120 -14.78 -11.23 1.11
CA ILE A 120 -14.00 -10.05 1.46
C ILE A 120 -12.56 -10.52 1.68
N THR A 121 -11.61 -9.85 1.05
CA THR A 121 -10.19 -10.25 1.04
C THR A 121 -9.26 -9.25 1.71
N ARG A 122 -9.72 -8.01 1.86
CA ARG A 122 -9.02 -6.96 2.59
C ARG A 122 -10.04 -5.93 3.08
N ILE A 123 -9.89 -5.50 4.32
CA ILE A 123 -10.61 -4.36 4.89
C ILE A 123 -9.57 -3.37 5.38
N TRP A 124 -9.72 -2.12 4.95
CA TRP A 124 -8.95 -1.00 5.49
C TRP A 124 -9.94 0.05 6.02
N LEU A 125 -9.67 0.57 7.21
CA LEU A 125 -10.51 1.54 7.90
C LEU A 125 -9.62 2.60 8.55
N THR A 126 -10.00 3.87 8.46
CA THR A 126 -9.43 4.94 9.29
C THR A 126 -10.46 5.97 9.72
N THR A 127 -10.11 6.81 10.68
CA THR A 127 -11.00 7.84 11.21
C THR A 127 -10.25 8.97 11.90
N PHE A 128 -10.84 10.15 11.86
CA PHE A 128 -10.40 11.31 12.63
C PHE A 128 -11.26 11.57 13.89
N GLY A 129 -12.14 10.63 14.27
CA GLY A 129 -13.06 10.76 15.38
C GLY A 129 -12.96 9.63 16.40
N SER A 130 -14.08 9.35 17.06
CA SER A 130 -14.19 8.25 18.01
C SER A 130 -13.94 6.90 17.33
N ILE A 131 -13.15 6.03 17.98
CA ILE A 131 -12.93 4.63 17.59
C ILE A 131 -13.95 3.68 18.22
N ASN A 132 -14.91 4.23 18.98
CA ASN A 132 -15.91 3.44 19.70
C ASN A 132 -17.07 3.06 18.75
N THR A 133 -16.80 2.08 17.90
CA THR A 133 -17.72 1.62 16.86
C THR A 133 -17.73 0.10 16.77
N ILE A 134 -18.80 -0.46 16.27
CA ILE A 134 -18.98 -1.91 16.03
C ILE A 134 -19.24 -2.17 14.56
N LEU A 135 -18.48 -3.10 13.97
CA LEU A 135 -18.80 -3.71 12.68
C LEU A 135 -19.72 -4.92 12.89
N ARG A 136 -20.80 -5.00 12.10
CA ARG A 136 -21.68 -6.16 12.04
C ARG A 136 -21.70 -6.74 10.64
N PHE A 137 -21.50 -8.04 10.57
CA PHE A 137 -21.51 -8.82 9.33
C PHE A 137 -22.81 -9.62 9.26
N TYR A 138 -23.63 -9.33 8.27
CA TYR A 138 -24.88 -10.05 7.97
C TYR A 138 -24.65 -10.94 6.77
N PHE A 139 -24.79 -12.25 6.95
CA PHE A 139 -24.51 -13.24 5.92
C PHE A 139 -25.77 -13.85 5.35
N ASP A 140 -25.74 -14.09 4.04
CA ASP A 140 -26.73 -14.91 3.32
C ASP A 140 -28.19 -14.43 3.47
N GLY A 141 -28.38 -13.11 3.59
CA GLY A 141 -29.71 -12.49 3.72
C GLY A 141 -30.36 -12.65 5.08
N LYS A 142 -29.62 -13.07 6.12
CA LYS A 142 -30.13 -13.14 7.48
C LYS A 142 -30.34 -11.76 8.08
N ASP A 143 -31.36 -11.63 8.93
CA ASP A 143 -31.66 -10.36 9.62
C ASP A 143 -30.79 -10.11 10.84
N GLU A 144 -30.28 -11.15 11.48
CA GLU A 144 -29.36 -11.04 12.61
C GLU A 144 -27.90 -11.13 12.13
N PRO A 145 -26.98 -10.34 12.73
CA PRO A 145 -25.57 -10.42 12.38
C PRO A 145 -25.00 -11.78 12.75
N GLY A 146 -24.26 -12.38 11.83
CA GLY A 146 -23.53 -13.62 12.10
C GLY A 146 -22.17 -13.39 12.76
N TRP A 147 -21.70 -12.15 12.77
CA TRP A 147 -20.45 -11.77 13.41
C TRP A 147 -20.44 -10.27 13.77
N GLU A 148 -20.02 -9.96 14.99
CA GLU A 148 -19.90 -8.61 15.51
C GLU A 148 -18.52 -8.39 16.13
N VAL A 149 -17.86 -7.30 15.75
CA VAL A 149 -16.50 -7.00 16.23
C VAL A 149 -16.29 -5.49 16.39
N PRO A 150 -15.43 -5.04 17.33
CA PRO A 150 -15.03 -3.64 17.38
C PRO A 150 -14.21 -3.29 16.13
N SER A 151 -14.50 -2.14 15.52
CA SER A 151 -13.93 -1.76 14.22
C SER A 151 -12.41 -1.51 14.29
N TYR A 152 -11.93 -0.93 15.39
CA TYR A 152 -10.54 -0.46 15.53
C TYR A 152 -9.76 -1.15 16.64
N ASP A 153 -10.37 -2.04 17.42
CA ASP A 153 -9.67 -2.87 18.41
C ASP A 153 -9.40 -4.27 17.82
N LEU A 154 -8.33 -4.38 17.06
CA LEU A 154 -7.96 -5.61 16.38
C LEU A 154 -7.59 -6.76 17.33
N GLN A 155 -7.23 -6.48 18.60
CA GLN A 155 -7.00 -7.52 19.59
C GLN A 155 -8.30 -8.25 19.97
N LYS A 156 -9.43 -7.58 19.81
CA LYS A 156 -10.77 -8.14 20.07
C LYS A 156 -11.51 -8.52 18.79
N PHE A 157 -10.84 -8.64 17.66
CA PHE A 157 -11.47 -8.90 16.35
C PHE A 157 -12.09 -10.30 16.21
N GLY A 158 -12.35 -10.99 17.30
CA GLY A 158 -13.21 -12.18 17.35
C GLY A 158 -12.58 -13.50 16.87
N VAL A 159 -11.36 -13.50 16.33
CA VAL A 159 -10.63 -14.70 15.93
C VAL A 159 -9.35 -14.82 16.75
N ARG A 160 -9.23 -15.90 17.52
CA ARG A 160 -7.99 -16.17 18.26
C ARG A 160 -6.85 -16.48 17.31
N GLY A 161 -5.62 -16.14 17.68
CA GLY A 161 -4.43 -16.44 16.89
C GLY A 161 -4.19 -15.50 15.71
N LEU A 162 -5.00 -14.46 15.51
CA LEU A 162 -4.69 -13.41 14.55
C LEU A 162 -3.45 -12.65 15.00
N LYS A 163 -2.47 -12.56 14.11
CA LYS A 163 -1.21 -11.86 14.30
C LYS A 163 -0.95 -10.91 13.14
N LYS A 164 0.11 -10.13 13.26
CA LYS A 164 0.66 -9.34 12.16
C LYS A 164 0.72 -10.15 10.86
N GLY A 165 0.37 -9.53 9.74
CA GLY A 165 0.24 -10.16 8.43
C GLY A 165 -1.19 -10.49 8.05
N LEU A 166 -2.04 -10.85 9.00
CA LEU A 166 -3.49 -10.99 8.80
C LEU A 166 -4.27 -9.82 9.38
N ILE A 167 -3.72 -9.18 10.41
CA ILE A 167 -4.19 -7.91 10.94
C ILE A 167 -2.99 -7.00 11.17
N GLU A 168 -3.12 -5.75 10.78
CA GLU A 168 -2.15 -4.71 11.07
C GLU A 168 -2.90 -3.57 11.75
N PRO A 169 -2.58 -3.23 13.01
CA PRO A 169 -3.07 -2.00 13.59
C PRO A 169 -2.53 -0.85 12.75
N ASP A 170 -3.38 0.10 12.43
CA ASP A 170 -2.89 1.36 11.96
C ASP A 170 -2.06 1.93 13.11
N ASN A 171 -0.79 1.99 12.85
CA ASN A 171 0.25 2.67 13.59
C ASN A 171 -0.03 3.10 15.03
N LYS A 172 0.74 4.04 15.48
CA LYS A 172 0.84 4.68 16.77
C LYS A 172 -0.45 5.29 17.34
N TRP A 173 -1.44 5.61 16.50
CA TRP A 173 -2.65 6.33 16.90
C TRP A 173 -3.86 5.43 17.16
N ASN A 174 -3.80 4.13 16.81
CA ASN A 174 -4.93 3.18 16.89
C ASN A 174 -6.22 3.70 16.22
N ARG A 175 -6.07 4.50 15.16
CA ARG A 175 -7.21 5.10 14.43
C ARG A 175 -7.54 4.39 13.14
N GLY A 176 -6.80 3.36 12.78
CA GLY A 176 -7.01 2.58 11.59
C GLY A 176 -6.90 1.09 11.84
N SER A 177 -7.39 0.34 10.90
CA SER A 177 -7.35 -1.12 10.91
C SER A 177 -7.12 -1.63 9.51
N LEU A 178 -6.16 -2.52 9.35
CA LEU A 178 -5.90 -3.23 8.11
C LEU A 178 -6.03 -4.73 8.36
N ILE A 179 -6.99 -5.36 7.68
CA ILE A 179 -7.39 -6.73 7.93
C ILE A 179 -7.31 -7.51 6.62
N TYR A 180 -6.48 -8.55 6.60
CA TYR A 180 -6.34 -9.49 5.49
C TYR A 180 -6.97 -10.86 5.79
N LEU A 181 -7.63 -11.03 6.94
CA LEU A 181 -8.43 -12.22 7.21
C LEU A 181 -9.53 -12.32 6.16
N PRO A 182 -9.60 -13.40 5.35
CA PRO A 182 -10.67 -13.53 4.38
C PRO A 182 -12.01 -13.88 5.04
N VAL A 183 -13.08 -13.22 4.57
CA VAL A 183 -14.45 -13.44 5.06
C VAL A 183 -15.32 -13.90 3.89
N PRO A 184 -15.39 -15.21 3.60
CA PRO A 184 -16.22 -15.76 2.52
C PRO A 184 -17.71 -15.81 2.89
N TYR A 185 -18.58 -15.75 1.86
CA TYR A 185 -20.04 -15.81 1.98
C TYR A 185 -20.65 -16.47 0.74
N ASN A 186 -21.73 -17.24 0.92
CA ASN A 186 -22.32 -18.05 -0.16
C ASN A 186 -23.40 -17.31 -0.96
N ASN A 187 -24.35 -16.63 -0.29
CA ASN A 187 -25.46 -15.97 -0.96
C ASN A 187 -25.42 -14.44 -0.84
N GLY A 188 -24.55 -13.91 -0.01
CA GLY A 188 -24.32 -12.49 0.15
C GLY A 188 -23.74 -12.12 1.51
N CYS A 189 -23.20 -10.90 1.56
CA CYS A 189 -22.69 -10.31 2.79
C CYS A 189 -23.02 -8.82 2.80
N LYS A 190 -23.51 -8.33 3.95
CA LYS A 190 -23.66 -6.91 4.25
C LYS A 190 -22.85 -6.60 5.50
N VAL A 191 -22.05 -5.52 5.46
CA VAL A 191 -21.30 -5.05 6.62
C VAL A 191 -21.77 -3.66 6.98
N THR A 192 -22.13 -3.49 8.25
CA THR A 192 -22.58 -2.20 8.79
C THR A 192 -21.65 -1.73 9.91
N MET A 193 -21.66 -0.43 10.16
CA MET A 193 -21.00 0.20 11.30
C MET A 193 -21.98 0.95 12.15
N GLU A 194 -22.00 0.66 13.47
CA GLU A 194 -22.72 1.44 14.46
C GLU A 194 -21.75 2.35 15.22
N GLU A 195 -22.08 3.64 15.30
CA GLU A 195 -21.37 4.63 16.13
C GLU A 195 -21.93 4.56 17.55
N LEU A 196 -21.12 4.17 18.52
CA LEU A 196 -21.54 4.10 19.93
C LEU A 196 -21.40 5.45 20.65
N THR A 197 -20.67 6.39 20.07
CA THR A 197 -20.49 7.75 20.57
C THR A 197 -21.11 8.71 19.54
N PRO A 198 -22.02 9.62 19.94
CA PRO A 198 -22.72 10.52 19.04
C PRO A 198 -21.81 11.71 18.64
N GLU A 199 -20.75 11.46 17.92
CA GLU A 199 -19.87 12.47 17.34
C GLU A 199 -20.00 12.46 15.83
N ARG A 200 -19.82 13.64 15.19
CA ARG A 200 -19.63 13.68 13.74
C ARG A 200 -18.24 13.15 13.43
N THR A 201 -18.16 12.03 12.72
CA THR A 201 -16.90 11.37 12.40
C THR A 201 -16.85 11.03 10.91
N ASN A 202 -15.77 11.42 10.25
CA ASN A 202 -15.48 10.94 8.91
C ASN A 202 -14.93 9.51 9.00
N ARG A 203 -15.42 8.62 8.13
CA ARG A 203 -15.06 7.21 8.09
C ARG A 203 -14.57 6.85 6.70
N HIS A 204 -13.26 6.80 6.53
CA HIS A 204 -12.67 6.30 5.30
C HIS A 204 -12.56 4.77 5.39
N PHE A 205 -12.97 4.09 4.33
CA PHE A 205 -12.91 2.62 4.28
C PHE A 205 -12.75 2.09 2.86
N LEU A 206 -12.05 0.94 2.77
CA LEU A 206 -11.88 0.16 1.55
C LEU A 206 -12.17 -1.31 1.87
N PHE A 207 -13.15 -1.90 1.20
CA PHE A 207 -13.44 -3.33 1.20
C PHE A 207 -13.07 -3.91 -0.14
N ASN A 208 -11.94 -4.62 -0.24
CA ASN A 208 -11.62 -5.40 -1.43
C ASN A 208 -12.25 -6.78 -1.30
N TYR A 209 -12.87 -7.27 -2.37
CA TYR A 209 -13.55 -8.56 -2.35
C TYR A 209 -13.49 -9.27 -3.70
N ARG A 210 -13.60 -10.60 -3.63
CA ARG A 210 -13.79 -11.46 -4.79
C ARG A 210 -15.27 -11.75 -4.96
N LYS A 211 -15.77 -11.58 -6.18
CA LYS A 211 -17.11 -11.98 -6.59
C LYS A 211 -17.00 -13.20 -7.49
N TYR A 212 -17.51 -14.33 -7.04
CA TYR A 212 -17.49 -15.59 -7.77
C TYR A 212 -18.74 -15.75 -8.67
N PRO A 213 -18.67 -16.56 -9.74
CA PRO A 213 -19.83 -16.93 -10.52
C PRO A 213 -20.89 -17.65 -9.67
N THR A 214 -22.15 -17.45 -10.02
CA THR A 214 -23.29 -18.14 -9.36
C THR A 214 -23.07 -19.66 -9.37
N GLY A 215 -23.32 -20.29 -8.23
CA GLY A 215 -23.14 -21.72 -8.04
C GLY A 215 -21.72 -22.15 -7.64
N THR A 216 -20.77 -21.23 -7.50
CA THR A 216 -19.48 -21.53 -6.86
C THR A 216 -19.72 -21.94 -5.41
N PRO A 217 -19.20 -23.12 -4.97
CA PRO A 217 -19.38 -23.55 -3.59
C PRO A 217 -18.51 -22.69 -2.66
N VAL A 218 -19.16 -21.98 -1.75
CA VAL A 218 -18.49 -21.15 -0.73
C VAL A 218 -19.02 -21.54 0.65
N GLU A 219 -18.13 -21.74 1.60
CA GLU A 219 -18.49 -21.86 3.01
C GLU A 219 -18.60 -20.48 3.62
N THR A 220 -19.79 -20.10 4.05
CA THR A 220 -20.01 -18.80 4.70
C THR A 220 -19.29 -18.71 6.03
N PHE A 221 -18.61 -17.60 6.26
CA PHE A 221 -17.94 -17.30 7.54
C PHE A 221 -18.92 -17.34 8.71
N SER A 222 -18.48 -17.89 9.82
CA SER A 222 -19.27 -17.98 11.07
C SER A 222 -18.35 -18.02 12.28
N GLN A 223 -18.90 -17.91 13.47
CA GLN A 223 -18.14 -18.07 14.71
C GLN A 223 -17.50 -19.46 14.80
N GLU A 224 -18.16 -20.50 14.31
CA GLU A 224 -17.61 -21.86 14.27
C GLU A 224 -16.37 -21.93 13.36
N VAL A 225 -16.39 -21.26 12.21
CA VAL A 225 -15.22 -21.11 11.32
C VAL A 225 -14.10 -20.36 12.06
N ALA A 226 -14.43 -19.24 12.72
CA ALA A 226 -13.46 -18.45 13.49
C ALA A 226 -12.78 -19.26 14.61
N ASP A 227 -13.51 -20.20 15.22
CA ASP A 227 -13.02 -21.03 16.33
C ASP A 227 -12.12 -22.19 15.86
N ARG A 228 -12.24 -22.63 14.60
CA ARG A 228 -11.43 -23.75 14.08
C ARG A 228 -10.15 -23.35 13.34
N ILE A 229 -9.97 -22.08 12.94
CA ILE A 229 -8.84 -21.62 12.14
C ILE A 229 -7.60 -21.09 12.89
N PRO A 230 -7.56 -20.92 14.23
CA PRO A 230 -6.48 -20.20 14.91
C PRO A 230 -5.06 -20.71 14.58
N ALA A 231 -4.86 -22.04 14.58
CA ALA A 231 -3.55 -22.62 14.27
C ALA A 231 -3.10 -22.36 12.81
N LEU A 232 -4.04 -22.34 11.87
CA LEU A 232 -3.74 -22.03 10.47
C LEU A 232 -3.49 -20.53 10.28
N ALA A 233 -4.27 -19.68 10.94
CA ALA A 233 -4.08 -18.24 10.93
C ALA A 233 -2.69 -17.85 11.48
N GLU A 234 -2.28 -18.44 12.60
CA GLU A 234 -0.95 -18.26 13.17
C GLU A 234 0.16 -18.71 12.21
N LYS A 235 0.04 -19.93 11.65
CA LYS A 235 0.99 -20.46 10.67
C LYS A 235 1.10 -19.55 9.43
N THR A 236 -0.03 -19.02 8.96
CA THR A 236 -0.05 -18.08 7.81
C THR A 236 0.66 -16.77 8.14
N SER A 237 0.36 -16.18 9.30
CA SER A 237 1.04 -14.98 9.79
C SER A 237 2.56 -15.18 9.89
N ASP A 238 2.99 -16.27 10.50
CA ASP A 238 4.41 -16.61 10.62
C ASP A 238 5.09 -16.77 9.25
N ALA A 239 4.42 -17.42 8.28
CA ALA A 239 4.94 -17.59 6.93
C ALA A 239 5.06 -16.26 6.17
N LEU A 240 4.13 -15.32 6.36
CA LEU A 240 4.16 -13.99 5.76
C LEU A 240 5.34 -13.15 6.28
N TYR A 241 5.61 -13.20 7.58
CA TYR A 241 6.67 -12.42 8.23
C TYR A 241 8.05 -13.07 8.23
N LYS A 242 8.15 -14.41 8.21
CA LYS A 242 9.41 -15.14 8.29
C LYS A 242 10.49 -14.62 7.34
N ASN A 243 10.09 -14.20 6.15
CA ASN A 243 10.97 -13.73 5.10
C ASN A 243 11.13 -12.21 5.04
N MET A 244 10.38 -11.45 5.85
CA MET A 244 10.52 -10.00 5.93
C MET A 244 11.69 -9.57 6.81
N ASP A 245 11.80 -10.17 7.99
CA ASP A 245 12.69 -9.66 9.06
C ASP A 245 14.15 -10.10 8.91
N LYS A 246 14.42 -11.17 8.16
CA LYS A 246 15.76 -11.79 8.13
C LYS A 246 16.52 -11.61 6.82
N GLY A 247 15.96 -10.92 5.83
CA GLY A 247 16.52 -11.03 4.50
C GLY A 247 16.43 -12.50 4.01
N PHE A 248 16.92 -12.78 2.83
CA PHE A 248 16.83 -14.11 2.25
C PHE A 248 17.97 -15.00 2.73
N ASP A 249 17.65 -16.20 3.19
CA ASP A 249 18.61 -17.29 3.40
C ASP A 249 18.51 -18.28 2.23
N PRO A 250 19.49 -18.29 1.30
CA PRO A 250 19.49 -19.22 0.17
C PRO A 250 19.35 -20.67 0.60
N GLN A 251 19.91 -21.05 1.75
CA GLN A 251 19.98 -22.45 2.18
C GLN A 251 18.64 -22.99 2.71
N SER A 252 17.74 -22.11 3.21
CA SER A 252 16.47 -22.57 3.81
C SER A 252 15.34 -22.72 2.80
N ASP A 253 15.43 -22.15 1.60
CA ASP A 253 14.34 -22.06 0.63
C ASP A 253 14.54 -22.91 -0.64
N TYR A 254 15.55 -23.83 -0.62
CA TYR A 254 15.74 -24.76 -1.72
C TYR A 254 14.74 -25.90 -1.68
N GLY A 255 13.80 -25.91 -2.62
CA GLY A 255 12.96 -27.07 -2.91
C GLY A 255 13.77 -28.20 -3.58
N LYS A 256 13.20 -29.40 -3.62
CA LYS A 256 13.79 -30.56 -4.31
C LYS A 256 14.03 -30.23 -5.80
N GLY A 257 15.25 -30.40 -6.29
CA GLY A 257 15.60 -30.13 -7.70
C GLY A 257 15.91 -28.66 -8.00
N SER A 258 16.04 -27.82 -6.99
CA SER A 258 16.50 -26.44 -7.15
C SER A 258 17.95 -26.39 -7.63
N LEU A 259 18.26 -25.36 -8.41
CA LEU A 259 19.63 -25.05 -8.90
C LEU A 259 19.94 -23.64 -8.46
N ASN A 260 21.15 -23.45 -7.96
CA ASN A 260 21.72 -22.13 -7.69
C ASN A 260 22.69 -21.74 -8.81
N HIS A 261 22.50 -20.54 -9.37
CA HIS A 261 23.36 -19.94 -10.37
C HIS A 261 24.02 -18.71 -9.75
N GLN A 262 25.31 -18.80 -9.50
CA GLN A 262 26.11 -17.72 -8.91
C GLN A 262 27.08 -17.16 -9.95
N GLN A 263 27.11 -15.84 -10.09
CA GLN A 263 28.08 -15.16 -10.92
C GLN A 263 28.55 -13.87 -10.24
N SER A 264 29.79 -13.46 -10.56
CA SER A 264 30.34 -12.16 -10.17
C SER A 264 30.92 -11.48 -11.40
N PHE A 265 30.60 -10.22 -11.59
CA PHE A 265 31.05 -9.43 -12.74
C PHE A 265 31.12 -7.95 -12.38
N SER A 266 31.79 -7.17 -13.20
CA SER A 266 31.88 -5.72 -13.08
C SER A 266 31.29 -5.07 -14.32
N LEU A 267 30.58 -3.95 -14.15
CA LEU A 267 30.00 -3.16 -15.23
C LEU A 267 30.40 -1.69 -15.11
N ASN A 268 31.05 -1.16 -16.15
CA ASN A 268 31.20 0.28 -16.34
C ASN A 268 29.95 0.85 -17.00
N LYS A 269 29.88 2.18 -17.14
CA LYS A 269 28.75 2.85 -17.82
C LYS A 269 28.56 2.28 -19.24
N GLY A 270 27.32 1.92 -19.58
CA GLY A 270 26.93 1.36 -20.88
C GLY A 270 27.20 -0.14 -21.03
N GLU A 271 27.90 -0.76 -20.09
CA GLU A 271 28.18 -2.21 -20.15
C GLU A 271 26.97 -3.01 -19.61
N LYS A 272 26.82 -4.21 -20.15
CA LYS A 272 25.78 -5.15 -19.75
C LYS A 272 26.31 -6.57 -19.59
N GLN A 273 25.71 -7.32 -18.67
CA GLN A 273 25.95 -8.75 -18.46
C GLN A 273 24.68 -9.53 -18.72
N LYS A 274 24.80 -10.61 -19.49
CA LYS A 274 23.73 -11.59 -19.72
C LYS A 274 23.95 -12.85 -18.88
N LEU A 275 22.89 -13.34 -18.28
CA LEU A 275 22.86 -14.54 -17.47
C LEU A 275 21.79 -15.47 -18.08
N ASN A 276 22.22 -16.62 -18.61
CA ASN A 276 21.32 -17.61 -19.18
C ASN A 276 21.07 -18.73 -18.17
N LEU A 277 19.81 -18.99 -17.86
CA LEU A 277 19.43 -20.05 -16.95
C LEU A 277 19.22 -21.38 -17.71
N ARG A 278 19.20 -22.48 -16.93
CA ARG A 278 18.97 -23.82 -17.48
C ARG A 278 17.66 -23.89 -18.23
N THR A 279 17.66 -24.47 -19.42
CA THR A 279 16.49 -24.73 -20.25
C THR A 279 15.51 -25.74 -19.62
N GLY A 280 14.23 -25.64 -19.97
CA GLY A 280 13.15 -26.52 -19.52
C GLY A 280 12.14 -25.85 -18.62
N LYS A 281 11.07 -26.56 -18.25
CA LYS A 281 10.00 -26.04 -17.40
C LYS A 281 10.49 -25.81 -15.97
N ARG A 282 10.81 -24.56 -15.67
CA ARG A 282 11.32 -24.13 -14.38
C ARG A 282 10.70 -22.80 -13.97
N ALA A 283 10.96 -22.38 -12.76
CA ALA A 283 10.66 -21.03 -12.28
C ALA A 283 11.85 -20.49 -11.47
N ILE A 284 12.18 -19.20 -11.63
CA ILE A 284 13.03 -18.51 -10.68
C ILE A 284 12.22 -18.35 -9.39
N SER A 285 12.76 -18.83 -8.28
CA SER A 285 12.14 -18.66 -6.94
C SER A 285 12.82 -17.59 -6.11
N LEU A 286 14.06 -17.21 -6.51
CA LEU A 286 14.85 -16.14 -5.93
C LEU A 286 15.74 -15.51 -6.98
N LEU A 287 15.82 -14.19 -6.97
CA LEU A 287 16.78 -13.41 -7.74
C LEU A 287 17.37 -12.34 -6.82
N GLN A 288 18.62 -12.56 -6.41
CA GLN A 288 19.35 -11.64 -5.54
C GLN A 288 20.55 -11.02 -6.26
N PHE A 289 20.73 -9.72 -6.05
CA PHE A 289 21.89 -8.96 -6.45
C PHE A 289 22.56 -8.37 -5.21
N ASN A 290 23.87 -8.48 -5.14
CA ASN A 290 24.72 -7.81 -4.17
C ASN A 290 25.61 -6.84 -4.94
N VAL A 291 25.23 -5.56 -4.93
CA VAL A 291 25.92 -4.48 -5.64
C VAL A 291 26.96 -3.88 -4.70
N LYS A 292 28.22 -4.02 -5.07
CA LYS A 292 29.37 -3.42 -4.36
C LYS A 292 29.93 -2.29 -5.21
N THR A 293 30.44 -1.30 -4.55
CA THR A 293 31.04 -0.13 -5.18
C THR A 293 32.48 0.07 -4.64
N ASP A 294 33.23 0.96 -5.26
CA ASP A 294 34.44 1.37 -4.67
C ASP A 294 34.23 2.12 -3.33
N LYS A 295 35.28 2.32 -2.56
CA LYS A 295 35.21 2.83 -1.17
C LYS A 295 34.63 4.25 -1.04
N ASN A 296 34.47 4.98 -2.15
CA ASN A 296 34.01 6.37 -2.14
C ASN A 296 32.51 6.50 -2.29
N LEU A 297 31.82 5.46 -2.80
CA LEU A 297 30.40 5.44 -3.03
C LEU A 297 29.67 4.75 -1.87
N LYS A 298 29.19 5.53 -0.92
CA LYS A 298 28.62 5.01 0.33
C LYS A 298 27.08 4.87 0.22
N PRO A 299 26.49 3.80 0.78
CA PRO A 299 25.05 3.71 0.98
C PRO A 299 24.50 4.96 1.70
N GLY A 300 23.31 5.42 1.25
CA GLY A 300 22.67 6.61 1.81
C GLY A 300 23.10 7.94 1.16
N THR A 301 24.00 7.92 0.18
CA THR A 301 24.36 9.09 -0.63
C THR A 301 23.55 9.14 -1.94
N ASP A 302 23.39 10.35 -2.50
CA ASP A 302 22.72 10.55 -3.81
C ASP A 302 23.45 9.78 -4.93
N ASP A 303 24.77 9.71 -4.90
CA ASP A 303 25.56 8.96 -5.87
C ASP A 303 25.27 7.45 -5.83
N PHE A 304 25.12 6.89 -4.62
CA PHE A 304 24.74 5.50 -4.46
C PHE A 304 23.29 5.26 -4.89
N ALA A 305 22.38 6.20 -4.57
CA ALA A 305 21.00 6.17 -5.03
C ALA A 305 20.92 6.20 -6.56
N LEU A 306 21.72 7.07 -7.20
CA LEU A 306 21.81 7.16 -8.65
C LEU A 306 22.34 5.85 -9.28
N LEU A 307 23.38 5.23 -8.69
CA LEU A 307 23.84 3.93 -9.14
C LEU A 307 22.73 2.90 -9.12
N MET A 308 22.07 2.70 -7.98
CA MET A 308 21.03 1.67 -7.81
C MET A 308 19.82 1.90 -8.72
N ARG A 309 19.48 3.18 -8.98
CA ARG A 309 18.42 3.57 -9.90
C ARG A 309 18.80 3.36 -11.37
N SER A 310 20.06 3.47 -11.71
CA SER A 310 20.57 3.37 -13.09
C SER A 310 21.07 1.97 -13.47
N LEU A 311 21.01 1.01 -12.57
CA LEU A 311 21.15 -0.41 -12.89
C LEU A 311 19.80 -0.94 -13.38
N ILE A 312 19.73 -1.32 -14.66
CA ILE A 312 18.49 -1.81 -15.28
C ILE A 312 18.51 -3.32 -15.32
N VAL A 313 17.47 -3.94 -14.75
CA VAL A 313 17.22 -5.37 -14.90
C VAL A 313 16.18 -5.61 -15.98
N THR A 314 16.51 -6.49 -16.92
CA THR A 314 15.57 -7.02 -17.90
C THR A 314 15.56 -8.53 -17.86
N ILE A 315 14.39 -9.15 -18.03
CA ILE A 315 14.26 -10.61 -18.09
C ILE A 315 13.44 -10.96 -19.32
N SER A 316 13.97 -11.88 -20.11
CA SER A 316 13.26 -12.50 -21.22
C SER A 316 12.93 -13.95 -20.86
N PHE A 317 11.67 -14.30 -21.02
CA PHE A 317 11.18 -15.67 -20.90
C PHE A 317 10.75 -16.16 -22.27
N ASP A 318 11.21 -17.35 -22.66
CA ASP A 318 10.85 -18.02 -23.91
C ASP A 318 10.99 -17.09 -25.14
N GLY A 319 12.10 -16.32 -25.17
CA GLY A 319 12.43 -15.41 -26.26
C GLY A 319 11.76 -14.03 -26.23
N LYS A 320 10.86 -13.74 -25.27
CA LYS A 320 10.21 -12.42 -25.13
C LYS A 320 10.61 -11.73 -23.84
N GLN A 321 11.04 -10.47 -23.92
CA GLN A 321 11.27 -9.63 -22.76
C GLN A 321 9.94 -9.24 -22.11
N THR A 322 9.76 -9.61 -20.84
CA THR A 322 8.56 -9.32 -20.04
C THR A 322 8.86 -8.46 -18.82
N VAL A 323 10.13 -8.33 -18.45
CA VAL A 323 10.58 -7.53 -17.31
C VAL A 323 11.52 -6.43 -17.78
N TRP A 324 11.22 -5.21 -17.39
CA TRP A 324 12.09 -4.06 -17.48
C TRP A 324 11.86 -3.14 -16.29
N ALA A 325 12.88 -2.93 -15.46
CA ALA A 325 12.80 -2.00 -14.34
C ALA A 325 14.21 -1.58 -13.86
N PRO A 326 14.35 -0.38 -13.26
CA PRO A 326 15.47 -0.06 -12.41
C PRO A 326 15.58 -1.05 -11.25
N LEU A 327 16.81 -1.43 -10.87
CA LEU A 327 17.04 -2.43 -9.84
C LEU A 327 16.46 -2.04 -8.48
N SER A 328 16.55 -0.75 -8.11
CA SER A 328 15.97 -0.23 -6.88
C SER A 328 14.45 -0.36 -6.84
N ASP A 329 13.78 -0.08 -7.95
CA ASP A 329 12.33 -0.18 -8.09
C ASP A 329 11.86 -1.63 -8.15
N PHE A 330 12.59 -2.49 -8.86
CA PHE A 330 12.33 -3.93 -8.93
C PHE A 330 12.36 -4.61 -7.55
N ALA A 331 13.19 -4.09 -6.64
CA ALA A 331 13.28 -4.55 -5.25
C ALA A 331 12.38 -3.77 -4.27
N GLY A 332 11.46 -2.95 -4.76
CA GLY A 332 10.49 -2.22 -3.94
C GLY A 332 11.05 -1.04 -3.14
N SER A 333 12.31 -0.62 -3.39
CA SER A 333 12.92 0.54 -2.71
C SER A 333 12.50 1.88 -3.30
N GLY A 334 12.13 1.89 -4.57
CA GLY A 334 11.83 3.10 -5.31
C GLY A 334 13.08 3.89 -5.70
N MET A 335 12.94 5.20 -5.86
CA MET A 335 14.04 6.07 -6.26
C MET A 335 15.18 6.03 -5.24
N GLY A 336 16.28 5.39 -5.62
CA GLY A 336 17.44 5.21 -4.78
C GLY A 336 17.52 3.84 -4.12
N SER A 337 18.30 3.73 -3.06
CA SER A 337 18.47 2.48 -2.32
C SER A 337 18.11 2.67 -0.87
N PHE A 338 16.91 2.22 -0.53
CA PHE A 338 16.37 2.23 0.83
C PHE A 338 16.00 0.82 1.26
N ALA A 339 15.96 0.58 2.57
CA ALA A 339 15.51 -0.69 3.08
C ALA A 339 14.01 -0.89 2.73
N SER A 340 13.72 -1.95 1.99
CA SER A 340 12.35 -2.38 1.66
C SER A 340 12.14 -3.83 2.04
N ARG A 341 10.97 -4.15 2.58
CA ARG A 341 10.65 -5.48 3.09
C ARG A 341 9.21 -5.83 2.77
N SER A 342 9.01 -6.90 2.04
CA SER A 342 7.70 -7.46 1.77
C SER A 342 7.75 -8.98 1.67
N PHE A 343 6.61 -9.60 1.44
CA PHE A 343 6.56 -11.04 1.14
C PHE A 343 7.23 -11.39 -0.20
N PHE A 344 7.37 -10.41 -1.13
CA PHE A 344 7.86 -10.65 -2.50
C PHE A 344 9.21 -10.03 -2.84
N PHE A 345 9.71 -9.11 -2.04
CA PHE A 345 11.02 -8.49 -2.28
C PHE A 345 11.65 -8.00 -0.99
N TYR A 346 12.95 -7.75 -1.09
CA TYR A 346 13.77 -7.25 0.02
C TYR A 346 14.89 -6.36 -0.50
N SER A 347 15.19 -5.28 0.21
CA SER A 347 16.40 -4.50 0.08
C SER A 347 16.94 -4.14 1.46
N ASP A 348 18.25 -4.22 1.66
CA ASP A 348 18.88 -3.77 2.90
C ASP A 348 19.22 -2.26 2.90
N GLY A 349 18.99 -1.60 1.75
CA GLY A 349 19.39 -0.21 1.52
C GLY A 349 20.90 -0.01 1.38
N LYS A 350 21.70 -1.08 1.31
CA LYS A 350 23.17 -1.03 1.30
C LYS A 350 23.79 -1.76 0.11
N GLY A 351 22.99 -2.22 -0.83
CA GLY A 351 23.41 -2.89 -2.06
C GLY A 351 22.85 -4.31 -2.24
N ILE A 352 22.32 -4.94 -1.20
CA ILE A 352 21.60 -6.20 -1.35
C ILE A 352 20.15 -5.91 -1.72
N VAL A 353 19.75 -6.42 -2.87
CA VAL A 353 18.35 -6.39 -3.35
C VAL A 353 17.95 -7.79 -3.78
N CYS A 354 16.71 -8.18 -3.46
CA CYS A 354 16.22 -9.52 -3.69
C CYS A 354 14.76 -9.50 -4.14
N SER A 355 14.46 -10.22 -5.23
CA SER A 355 13.12 -10.54 -5.67
C SER A 355 12.79 -11.99 -5.32
N LYS A 356 11.63 -12.19 -4.72
CA LYS A 356 11.06 -13.49 -4.33
C LYS A 356 9.80 -13.84 -5.13
N TRP A 357 9.49 -13.07 -6.15
CA TRP A 357 8.45 -13.44 -7.11
C TRP A 357 8.79 -14.77 -7.76
N LEU A 358 7.83 -15.69 -7.82
CA LEU A 358 8.02 -16.92 -8.59
C LEU A 358 7.86 -16.59 -10.07
N MET A 359 8.91 -16.81 -10.90
CA MET A 359 8.93 -16.41 -12.31
C MET A 359 9.03 -17.65 -13.19
N PRO A 360 7.88 -18.23 -13.64
CA PRO A 360 7.87 -19.44 -14.45
C PRO A 360 8.32 -19.20 -15.91
N TYR A 361 8.95 -20.21 -16.52
CA TYR A 361 9.26 -20.27 -17.96
C TYR A 361 9.22 -21.73 -18.47
N LYS A 362 8.97 -21.89 -19.78
CA LYS A 362 8.84 -23.24 -20.42
C LYS A 362 10.13 -23.73 -21.02
N GLN A 363 10.90 -22.86 -21.66
CA GLN A 363 12.05 -23.21 -22.47
C GLN A 363 13.32 -22.55 -21.98
N ASP A 364 13.35 -21.25 -21.96
CA ASP A 364 14.55 -20.49 -21.61
C ASP A 364 14.25 -19.23 -20.80
N CYS A 365 15.28 -18.75 -20.12
CA CYS A 365 15.25 -17.50 -19.38
C CYS A 365 16.60 -16.82 -19.49
N GLU A 366 16.61 -15.59 -20.01
CA GLU A 366 17.76 -14.69 -20.07
C GLU A 366 17.54 -13.49 -19.15
N ILE A 367 18.45 -13.26 -18.21
CA ILE A 367 18.45 -12.06 -17.36
C ILE A 367 19.59 -11.17 -17.85
N THR A 368 19.32 -9.90 -18.07
CA THR A 368 20.34 -8.91 -18.44
C THR A 368 20.37 -7.78 -17.44
N ILE A 369 21.56 -7.41 -16.99
CA ILE A 369 21.80 -6.23 -16.16
C ILE A 369 22.62 -5.24 -17.00
N LEU A 370 22.12 -4.00 -17.10
CA LEU A 370 22.74 -2.87 -17.81
C LEU A 370 23.08 -1.78 -16.80
N ASN A 371 24.29 -1.25 -16.83
CA ASN A 371 24.70 -0.11 -16.02
C ASN A 371 24.65 1.19 -16.83
N LEU A 372 23.72 2.08 -16.51
CA LEU A 372 23.61 3.43 -17.11
C LEU A 372 24.23 4.51 -16.23
N SER A 373 24.63 4.17 -14.99
CA SER A 373 25.23 5.13 -14.06
C SER A 373 26.64 5.55 -14.50
N PRO A 374 27.15 6.70 -14.05
CA PRO A 374 28.54 7.07 -14.26
C PRO A 374 29.55 6.24 -13.42
N TYR A 375 29.05 5.39 -12.52
CA TYR A 375 29.85 4.64 -11.55
C TYR A 375 30.05 3.20 -11.99
N LYS A 376 31.21 2.62 -11.65
CA LYS A 376 31.45 1.18 -11.79
C LYS A 376 30.66 0.41 -10.74
N ALA A 377 29.98 -0.65 -11.15
CA ALA A 377 29.27 -1.58 -10.30
C ALA A 377 29.94 -2.95 -10.29
N ASP A 378 30.34 -3.46 -9.13
CA ASP A 378 30.75 -4.85 -8.94
C ASP A 378 29.57 -5.64 -8.39
N ILE A 379 29.05 -6.59 -9.17
CA ILE A 379 27.78 -7.27 -8.90
C ILE A 379 28.03 -8.75 -8.68
N GLN A 380 27.51 -9.26 -7.57
CA GLN A 380 27.37 -10.69 -7.32
C GLN A 380 25.90 -11.07 -7.38
N THR A 381 25.59 -12.14 -8.10
CA THR A 381 24.21 -12.65 -8.23
C THR A 381 24.08 -14.02 -7.58
N ASP A 382 22.95 -14.23 -6.93
CA ASP A 382 22.45 -15.52 -6.47
C ASP A 382 21.06 -15.75 -7.07
N ILE A 383 20.94 -16.72 -7.99
CA ILE A 383 19.68 -16.99 -8.68
C ILE A 383 19.28 -18.43 -8.42
N VAL A 384 18.16 -18.62 -7.76
CA VAL A 384 17.59 -19.96 -7.52
C VAL A 384 16.47 -20.23 -8.49
N SER A 385 16.62 -21.33 -9.26
CA SER A 385 15.56 -21.83 -10.11
C SER A 385 15.15 -23.23 -9.67
N GLN A 386 13.86 -23.53 -9.74
CA GLN A 386 13.27 -24.81 -9.34
C GLN A 386 12.43 -25.43 -10.47
N PRO A 387 12.22 -26.77 -10.50
CA PRO A 387 11.24 -27.37 -11.39
C PRO A 387 9.86 -26.71 -11.22
N TYR A 388 9.14 -26.53 -12.33
CA TYR A 388 7.79 -25.93 -12.32
C TYR A 388 6.84 -26.77 -13.18
N GLU A 389 5.69 -27.14 -12.64
CA GLU A 389 4.63 -27.80 -13.40
C GLU A 389 3.86 -26.77 -14.21
N TRP A 390 4.17 -26.73 -15.50
CA TRP A 390 3.48 -25.84 -16.41
C TRP A 390 2.14 -26.45 -16.85
N ASP A 391 1.04 -25.75 -16.58
CA ASP A 391 -0.33 -26.10 -16.98
C ASP A 391 -0.98 -24.95 -17.82
N ASN A 392 -2.29 -25.06 -18.08
CA ASN A 392 -3.06 -24.06 -18.83
C ASN A 392 -3.36 -22.78 -18.05
N ARG A 393 -3.12 -22.77 -16.74
CA ARG A 393 -3.26 -21.58 -15.87
C ARG A 393 -1.95 -20.85 -15.67
N SER A 394 -0.82 -21.49 -15.97
CA SER A 394 0.52 -20.93 -15.76
C SER A 394 0.74 -19.66 -16.56
N LEU A 395 1.28 -18.63 -15.93
CA LEU A 395 1.53 -17.31 -16.49
C LEU A 395 3.00 -16.93 -16.36
N TYR A 396 3.46 -16.01 -17.18
CA TYR A 396 4.77 -15.40 -17.09
C TYR A 396 4.73 -14.19 -16.16
N PHE A 397 5.83 -13.92 -15.50
CA PHE A 397 6.00 -12.73 -14.69
C PHE A 397 6.36 -11.53 -15.56
N HIS A 398 5.74 -10.41 -15.29
CA HIS A 398 5.94 -9.15 -16.01
C HIS A 398 6.19 -8.01 -15.04
N THR A 399 6.99 -7.04 -15.47
CA THR A 399 7.22 -5.77 -14.80
C THR A 399 7.40 -4.67 -15.83
N ALA A 400 6.74 -3.56 -15.64
CA ALA A 400 6.96 -2.35 -16.44
C ALA A 400 7.18 -1.16 -15.50
N TRP A 401 7.96 -0.20 -15.98
CA TRP A 401 8.29 1.02 -15.28
C TRP A 401 8.12 2.22 -16.18
N LYS A 402 7.65 3.34 -15.60
CA LYS A 402 7.66 4.64 -16.27
C LYS A 402 7.87 5.77 -15.27
N GLN A 403 8.30 6.93 -15.77
CA GLN A 403 8.43 8.16 -15.00
C GLN A 403 7.90 9.33 -15.82
N GLU A 404 7.28 10.30 -15.16
CA GLU A 404 6.84 11.56 -15.73
C GLU A 404 7.11 12.67 -14.72
N ARG A 405 7.65 13.82 -15.21
CA ARG A 405 8.10 14.92 -14.36
C ARG A 405 7.20 16.13 -14.51
N GLY A 406 7.13 16.95 -13.44
CA GLY A 406 6.43 18.22 -13.46
C GLY A 406 4.91 18.07 -13.57
N LEU A 407 4.33 16.98 -13.10
CA LEU A 407 2.89 16.75 -13.10
C LEU A 407 2.22 17.75 -12.15
N PRO A 408 1.16 18.47 -12.57
CA PRO A 408 0.48 19.42 -11.72
C PRO A 408 -0.37 18.70 -10.67
N VAL A 409 -0.20 19.04 -9.41
CA VAL A 409 -1.09 18.67 -8.32
C VAL A 409 -2.00 19.85 -8.03
N VAL A 410 -3.32 19.60 -7.99
CA VAL A 410 -4.34 20.62 -7.74
C VAL A 410 -4.81 20.49 -6.28
N THR A 411 -5.08 21.63 -5.62
CA THR A 411 -5.67 21.61 -4.28
C THR A 411 -7.07 20.99 -4.30
N TRP A 412 -7.40 20.18 -3.30
CA TRP A 412 -8.73 19.56 -3.15
C TRP A 412 -9.89 20.58 -3.18
N MET A 413 -9.64 21.84 -2.84
CA MET A 413 -10.61 22.95 -2.95
C MET A 413 -10.94 23.33 -4.40
N GLU A 414 -10.10 22.95 -5.36
CA GLU A 414 -10.26 23.22 -6.79
C GLU A 414 -10.33 21.91 -7.59
N HIS A 415 -10.91 20.87 -6.99
CA HIS A 415 -10.92 19.50 -7.51
C HIS A 415 -11.46 19.39 -8.96
N GLU A 416 -12.31 20.32 -9.42
CA GLU A 416 -12.80 20.32 -10.80
C GLU A 416 -11.69 20.54 -11.85
N LYS A 417 -10.53 21.04 -11.44
CA LYS A 417 -9.34 21.22 -12.30
C LYS A 417 -8.39 20.01 -12.25
N CYS A 418 -8.71 19.01 -11.44
CA CYS A 418 -7.91 17.81 -11.30
C CYS A 418 -7.87 16.99 -12.58
N MET A 419 -6.88 16.14 -12.70
CA MET A 419 -6.73 15.19 -13.79
C MET A 419 -6.29 13.82 -13.27
N ASP A 420 -6.68 12.78 -13.98
CA ASP A 420 -6.16 11.43 -13.79
C ASP A 420 -4.77 11.30 -14.43
N TRP A 421 -3.78 10.87 -13.67
CA TRP A 421 -2.52 10.39 -14.22
C TRP A 421 -2.60 8.88 -14.45
N ASN A 422 -2.38 8.45 -15.69
CA ASN A 422 -2.36 7.02 -15.99
C ASN A 422 -1.15 6.35 -15.32
N PHE A 423 -1.39 5.61 -14.27
CA PHE A 423 -0.37 4.85 -13.54
C PHE A 423 0.14 3.66 -14.36
N ALA A 424 -0.78 2.91 -14.97
CA ALA A 424 -0.48 1.83 -15.91
C ALA A 424 -1.70 1.47 -16.75
N THR A 425 -1.46 1.07 -17.99
CA THR A 425 -2.44 0.37 -18.83
C THR A 425 -1.80 -0.92 -19.31
N ILE A 426 -2.37 -2.07 -18.92
CA ILE A 426 -1.87 -3.41 -19.23
C ILE A 426 -2.86 -4.08 -20.15
N SER A 427 -2.44 -4.48 -21.35
CA SER A 427 -3.24 -5.23 -22.32
C SER A 427 -2.93 -6.71 -22.29
N GLY A 428 -3.86 -7.52 -22.79
CA GLY A 428 -3.79 -8.98 -22.79
C GLY A 428 -4.49 -9.60 -21.60
N ARG A 429 -4.22 -10.88 -21.33
CA ARG A 429 -4.80 -11.63 -20.20
C ARG A 429 -3.77 -11.76 -19.10
N GLY A 430 -4.20 -11.52 -17.86
CA GLY A 430 -3.29 -11.61 -16.71
C GLY A 430 -3.95 -11.47 -15.36
N VAL A 431 -3.09 -11.34 -14.33
CA VAL A 431 -3.46 -11.08 -12.94
C VAL A 431 -2.54 -10.00 -12.39
N TYR A 432 -3.07 -8.83 -12.12
CA TYR A 432 -2.34 -7.73 -11.50
C TYR A 432 -2.03 -8.05 -10.03
N ARG A 433 -0.76 -7.90 -9.66
CA ARG A 433 -0.25 -8.32 -8.35
C ARG A 433 0.31 -7.20 -7.50
N GLY A 434 0.46 -6.01 -8.05
CA GLY A 434 0.90 -4.89 -7.23
C GLY A 434 1.75 -3.87 -7.97
N ASP A 435 2.23 -2.92 -7.20
CA ASP A 435 2.90 -1.74 -7.71
C ASP A 435 3.80 -1.07 -6.69
N LEU A 436 4.59 -0.15 -7.22
CA LEU A 436 5.42 0.79 -6.48
C LEU A 436 5.19 2.18 -7.08
N LEU A 437 4.81 3.14 -6.26
CA LEU A 437 4.86 4.57 -6.56
C LEU A 437 6.12 5.15 -5.93
N SER A 438 6.95 5.80 -6.73
CA SER A 438 8.07 6.61 -6.26
C SER A 438 7.95 8.00 -6.84
N LEU A 439 8.26 9.02 -6.05
CA LEU A 439 8.05 10.37 -6.49
C LEU A 439 9.02 11.35 -5.84
N PHE A 440 9.20 12.51 -6.48
CA PHE A 440 9.75 13.71 -5.87
C PHE A 440 8.63 14.75 -5.78
N ASN A 441 8.29 15.17 -4.57
CA ASN A 441 7.33 16.24 -4.34
C ASN A 441 8.05 17.58 -4.24
N HIS A 442 7.72 18.53 -5.13
CA HIS A 442 8.29 19.86 -5.17
C HIS A 442 7.60 20.85 -4.22
N THR A 443 6.52 20.40 -3.55
CA THR A 443 5.71 21.22 -2.64
C THR A 443 5.81 20.66 -1.23
N ALA A 444 6.02 21.53 -0.24
CA ALA A 444 6.16 21.11 1.15
C ALA A 444 4.78 20.89 1.82
N GLU A 445 3.92 20.15 1.15
CA GLU A 445 2.57 19.79 1.56
C GLU A 445 2.17 18.41 1.02
N TRP A 446 1.08 17.86 1.56
CA TRP A 446 0.53 16.58 1.13
C TRP A 446 -0.03 16.66 -0.30
N TYR A 447 0.35 15.70 -1.12
CA TYR A 447 0.08 15.63 -2.57
C TYR A 447 -0.86 14.49 -2.96
N GLY A 448 -1.31 13.67 -2.01
CA GLY A 448 -1.92 12.36 -2.30
C GLY A 448 -3.35 12.20 -1.80
N GLU A 449 -4.18 13.27 -1.86
CA GLU A 449 -5.64 13.18 -1.66
C GLU A 449 -6.35 12.46 -2.80
N GLY A 450 -5.66 12.31 -3.95
CA GLY A 450 -6.27 11.77 -5.17
C GLY A 450 -6.51 10.28 -5.11
N ASP A 451 -7.67 9.88 -5.59
CA ASP A 451 -8.18 8.52 -5.60
C ASP A 451 -7.51 7.62 -6.63
N GLU A 452 -7.31 6.36 -6.29
CA GLU A 452 -7.04 5.35 -7.29
C GLU A 452 -8.33 4.94 -8.01
N LYS A 453 -8.21 4.74 -9.34
CA LYS A 453 -9.28 4.25 -10.22
C LYS A 453 -8.75 3.09 -11.07
N ILE A 454 -9.25 1.86 -10.82
CA ILE A 454 -8.85 0.70 -11.62
C ILE A 454 -10.06 0.18 -12.38
N THR A 455 -9.93 0.17 -13.72
CA THR A 455 -10.93 -0.32 -14.66
C THR A 455 -10.44 -1.64 -15.27
N VAL A 456 -11.27 -2.66 -15.28
CA VAL A 456 -10.97 -4.00 -15.79
C VAL A 456 -11.82 -4.31 -17.00
N ASP A 457 -11.19 -4.82 -18.07
CA ASP A 457 -11.86 -5.30 -19.29
C ASP A 457 -12.88 -4.31 -19.86
N HIS A 458 -12.50 -3.01 -19.89
CA HIS A 458 -13.29 -1.91 -20.45
C HIS A 458 -14.65 -1.69 -19.77
N GLU A 459 -14.78 -2.01 -18.47
CA GLU A 459 -15.98 -1.71 -17.72
C GLU A 459 -16.29 -0.19 -17.68
N PRO A 460 -17.56 0.22 -17.65
CA PRO A 460 -17.95 1.63 -17.79
C PRO A 460 -17.65 2.49 -16.55
N PHE A 461 -17.45 1.88 -15.39
CA PHE A 461 -17.10 2.52 -14.13
C PHE A 461 -16.04 1.68 -13.42
N PRO A 462 -15.02 2.29 -12.78
CA PRO A 462 -13.97 1.56 -12.10
C PRO A 462 -14.51 0.55 -11.08
N SER A 463 -14.08 -0.71 -11.18
CA SER A 463 -14.37 -1.71 -10.15
C SER A 463 -13.63 -1.46 -8.86
N HIS A 464 -12.58 -0.63 -8.91
CA HIS A 464 -11.87 -0.11 -7.76
C HIS A 464 -11.82 1.41 -7.88
N PHE A 465 -12.48 2.08 -6.97
CA PHE A 465 -12.46 3.54 -6.82
C PHE A 465 -12.08 3.83 -5.36
N GLY A 466 -10.98 4.58 -5.16
CA GLY A 466 -10.37 4.80 -3.86
C GLY A 466 -10.89 5.97 -3.07
N THR A 467 -10.06 6.43 -2.15
CA THR A 467 -10.29 7.55 -1.24
C THR A 467 -9.00 8.29 -0.91
N GLY A 468 -7.96 8.12 -1.75
CA GLY A 468 -6.68 8.76 -1.57
C GLY A 468 -5.49 7.82 -1.73
N THR A 469 -4.35 8.38 -2.10
CA THR A 469 -3.08 7.65 -2.28
C THR A 469 -2.63 6.96 -1.00
N GLU A 470 -2.75 7.62 0.18
CA GLU A 470 -2.43 7.03 1.47
C GLU A 470 -3.30 5.81 1.79
N ASP A 471 -4.57 5.87 1.46
CA ASP A 471 -5.54 4.82 1.71
C ASP A 471 -5.27 3.60 0.85
N TYR A 472 -4.91 3.84 -0.42
CA TYR A 472 -4.49 2.79 -1.32
C TYR A 472 -3.26 2.04 -0.80
N TYR A 473 -2.22 2.77 -0.37
CA TYR A 473 -0.98 2.18 0.15
C TYR A 473 -1.06 1.81 1.63
N SER A 474 -2.17 2.09 2.32
CA SER A 474 -2.39 1.75 3.73
C SER A 474 -1.34 2.36 4.66
N PHE A 475 -1.01 3.62 4.46
CA PHE A 475 -0.10 4.34 5.34
C PHE A 475 -0.76 5.61 5.92
N ASP A 476 -0.22 6.12 7.01
CA ASP A 476 -0.78 7.27 7.73
C ASP A 476 -0.08 8.61 7.44
N GLY A 477 0.83 8.60 6.50
CA GLY A 477 1.58 9.78 6.09
C GLY A 477 2.72 10.22 7.02
N TYR A 478 2.85 9.66 8.23
CA TYR A 478 3.80 10.16 9.23
C TYR A 478 4.89 9.19 9.64
N PHE A 479 4.68 7.90 9.48
CA PHE A 479 5.62 6.88 9.95
C PHE A 479 5.93 5.88 8.86
N LYS A 480 7.23 5.63 8.65
CA LYS A 480 7.70 4.56 7.78
C LYS A 480 7.25 3.22 8.35
N SER A 481 6.23 2.64 7.80
CA SER A 481 5.76 1.29 8.12
C SER A 481 5.96 0.36 6.94
N GLN A 482 6.19 -0.91 7.21
CA GLN A 482 6.27 -1.94 6.18
C GLN A 482 5.63 -3.22 6.69
N THR A 483 4.69 -3.74 5.93
CA THR A 483 3.98 -4.99 6.16
C THR A 483 4.29 -5.98 5.03
N PRO A 484 3.86 -7.23 5.09
CA PRO A 484 4.04 -8.16 3.98
C PRO A 484 3.50 -7.66 2.63
N PHE A 485 2.48 -6.80 2.64
CA PHE A 485 1.74 -6.42 1.45
C PHE A 485 1.72 -4.91 1.13
N ALA A 486 2.14 -4.07 2.05
CA ALA A 486 2.23 -2.63 1.82
C ALA A 486 3.36 -2.00 2.63
N GLY A 487 3.90 -0.88 2.17
CA GLY A 487 4.93 -0.18 2.92
C GLY A 487 5.41 1.11 2.29
N GLN A 488 6.09 1.89 3.12
CA GLN A 488 6.72 3.16 2.77
C GLN A 488 8.23 3.10 3.01
N PRO A 489 9.04 2.71 2.01
CA PRO A 489 10.50 2.61 2.16
C PRO A 489 11.18 3.96 2.34
N ARG A 490 10.69 5.03 1.67
CA ARG A 490 11.32 6.35 1.68
C ARG A 490 10.31 7.46 1.94
N GLN A 491 10.69 8.37 2.81
CA GLN A 491 10.09 9.70 3.01
C GLN A 491 11.23 10.60 3.50
N ASP A 492 11.62 11.58 2.69
CA ASP A 492 12.74 12.45 3.03
C ASP A 492 12.36 13.45 4.12
N MET A 493 11.24 14.15 3.95
CA MET A 493 10.79 15.18 4.87
C MET A 493 9.40 14.87 5.42
N ARG A 494 9.15 15.26 6.68
CA ARG A 494 7.86 15.05 7.35
C ARG A 494 6.68 15.77 6.68
N ASN A 495 6.93 16.92 6.05
CA ASN A 495 5.96 17.65 5.26
C ASN A 495 5.93 17.22 3.80
N PHE A 496 6.40 15.98 3.53
CA PHE A 496 6.37 15.30 2.25
C PHE A 496 7.22 15.93 1.13
N TYR A 497 7.96 17.02 1.39
CA TYR A 497 8.88 17.58 0.41
C TYR A 497 10.02 16.61 0.10
N GLY A 498 10.42 16.53 -1.17
CA GLY A 498 11.45 15.63 -1.63
C GLY A 498 10.93 14.23 -1.98
N TYR A 499 11.78 13.23 -1.85
CA TYR A 499 11.44 11.87 -2.27
C TYR A 499 10.52 11.16 -1.30
N ASN A 500 9.55 10.45 -1.88
CA ASN A 500 8.66 9.53 -1.19
C ASN A 500 8.52 8.24 -2.03
N SER A 501 8.35 7.09 -1.39
CA SER A 501 8.13 5.82 -2.08
C SER A 501 7.16 4.95 -1.31
N PHE A 502 6.26 4.29 -2.03
CA PHE A 502 5.22 3.40 -1.48
C PHE A 502 5.11 2.16 -2.35
N PHE A 503 4.88 1.02 -1.72
CA PHE A 503 4.51 -0.18 -2.45
C PHE A 503 3.24 -0.80 -1.90
N ARG A 504 2.47 -1.41 -2.80
CA ARG A 504 1.39 -2.33 -2.47
C ARG A 504 1.50 -3.58 -3.32
N VAL A 505 1.54 -4.74 -2.70
CA VAL A 505 1.47 -6.04 -3.37
C VAL A 505 0.19 -6.75 -2.97
N ARG A 506 -0.51 -7.31 -3.97
CA ARG A 506 -1.83 -7.88 -3.82
C ARG A 506 -1.74 -9.39 -3.71
N CYS A 507 -2.38 -9.93 -2.69
CA CYS A 507 -2.45 -11.36 -2.46
C CYS A 507 -3.83 -11.91 -2.87
N LEU A 508 -4.77 -11.98 -1.94
CA LEU A 508 -6.14 -12.40 -2.24
C LEU A 508 -6.94 -11.33 -3.00
N ASP A 509 -6.56 -10.07 -2.85
CA ASP A 509 -7.13 -8.91 -3.56
C ASP A 509 -6.48 -8.67 -4.94
N ALA A 510 -5.76 -9.66 -5.49
CA ALA A 510 -5.23 -9.60 -6.85
C ALA A 510 -6.34 -9.47 -7.90
N ILE A 511 -6.03 -8.79 -9.01
CA ILE A 511 -7.04 -8.40 -10.00
C ILE A 511 -6.81 -9.18 -11.31
N PRO A 512 -7.59 -10.24 -11.58
CA PRO A 512 -7.58 -10.91 -12.88
C PRO A 512 -8.25 -10.03 -13.95
N PHE A 513 -7.67 -10.05 -15.15
CA PHE A 513 -8.21 -9.40 -16.33
C PHE A 513 -8.02 -10.28 -17.59
N ASN A 514 -8.89 -10.12 -18.58
CA ASN A 514 -8.86 -10.91 -19.81
C ASN A 514 -8.44 -10.12 -21.04
N GLN A 515 -8.63 -8.80 -21.04
CA GLN A 515 -8.34 -7.92 -22.16
C GLN A 515 -7.46 -6.75 -21.76
N GLN A 516 -7.82 -6.06 -20.67
CA GLN A 516 -7.13 -4.86 -20.23
C GLN A 516 -7.34 -4.60 -18.74
N LEU A 517 -6.30 -4.08 -18.12
CA LEU A 517 -6.40 -3.38 -16.83
C LEU A 517 -5.87 -1.96 -17.03
N LYS A 518 -6.67 -0.95 -16.67
CA LYS A 518 -6.26 0.45 -16.66
C LYS A 518 -6.29 0.95 -15.23
N PHE A 519 -5.20 1.54 -14.79
CA PHE A 519 -5.03 2.09 -13.46
C PHE A 519 -4.63 3.57 -13.56
N ASP A 520 -5.39 4.43 -12.92
CA ASP A 520 -5.15 5.86 -12.86
C ASP A 520 -5.11 6.32 -11.40
N PHE A 521 -4.34 7.39 -11.12
CA PHE A 521 -4.42 8.17 -9.89
C PHE A 521 -4.81 9.61 -10.19
N GLU A 522 -5.67 10.18 -9.39
CA GLU A 522 -5.94 11.61 -9.40
C GLU A 522 -4.73 12.39 -8.90
N LEU A 523 -4.45 13.55 -9.52
CA LEU A 523 -3.40 14.46 -9.08
C LEU A 523 -3.99 15.54 -8.17
N LEU A 524 -4.40 15.14 -6.96
CA LEU A 524 -5.07 15.96 -5.98
C LEU A 524 -4.24 16.05 -4.69
N GLY A 525 -4.18 17.21 -4.07
CA GLY A 525 -3.42 17.43 -2.84
C GLY A 525 -4.00 18.58 -1.99
N TRP A 526 -3.26 18.96 -0.96
CA TRP A 526 -3.70 20.04 -0.07
C TRP A 526 -3.39 21.43 -0.59
N GLU A 527 -2.34 21.59 -1.37
CA GLU A 527 -1.96 22.84 -2.05
C GLU A 527 -1.66 22.57 -3.52
N ASN A 528 -1.79 23.59 -4.36
CA ASN A 528 -1.35 23.53 -5.74
C ASN A 528 0.17 23.35 -5.78
N GLY A 529 0.65 22.44 -6.60
CA GLY A 529 2.08 22.16 -6.70
C GLY A 529 2.45 21.28 -7.89
N THR A 530 3.60 20.65 -7.81
CA THR A 530 4.07 19.72 -8.83
C THR A 530 4.73 18.50 -8.21
N VAL A 531 4.65 17.37 -8.90
CA VAL A 531 5.30 16.11 -8.54
C VAL A 531 5.98 15.48 -9.75
N ASP A 532 7.08 14.77 -9.52
CA ASP A 532 7.68 13.85 -10.49
C ASP A 532 7.29 12.43 -10.09
N TYR A 533 6.36 11.79 -10.80
CA TYR A 533 5.90 10.44 -10.49
C TYR A 533 6.65 9.38 -11.28
N SER A 534 6.90 8.26 -10.64
CA SER A 534 7.44 7.04 -11.23
C SER A 534 6.62 5.85 -10.76
N SER A 535 6.13 5.04 -11.68
CA SER A 535 5.39 3.81 -11.37
C SER A 535 6.17 2.58 -11.79
N THR A 536 6.11 1.53 -10.96
CA THR A 536 6.52 0.17 -11.30
C THR A 536 5.35 -0.75 -11.05
N VAL A 537 4.96 -1.55 -12.03
CA VAL A 537 3.84 -2.49 -11.91
C VAL A 537 4.31 -3.92 -12.04
N PHE A 538 3.68 -4.82 -11.26
CA PHE A 538 3.96 -6.25 -11.23
C PHE A 538 2.70 -7.04 -11.55
N TRP A 539 2.77 -7.91 -12.56
CA TRP A 539 1.66 -8.81 -12.90
C TRP A 539 2.14 -10.14 -13.44
N TYR A 540 1.26 -11.11 -13.42
CA TYR A 540 1.43 -12.33 -14.19
C TYR A 540 0.51 -12.28 -15.40
N GLY A 541 1.02 -12.62 -16.58
CA GLY A 541 0.28 -12.54 -17.83
C GLY A 541 0.67 -13.61 -18.82
N ASP A 542 -0.14 -13.76 -19.86
CA ASP A 542 0.27 -14.50 -21.04
C ASP A 542 1.51 -13.84 -21.62
N LEU A 543 2.35 -14.57 -22.37
CA LEU A 543 3.61 -14.04 -22.92
C LEU A 543 3.42 -12.76 -23.75
N GLY A 544 2.23 -12.59 -24.34
CA GLY A 544 1.84 -11.41 -25.14
C GLY A 544 1.28 -10.24 -24.33
N SER A 545 1.10 -10.37 -23.00
CA SER A 545 0.62 -9.27 -22.16
C SER A 545 1.67 -8.15 -22.08
N GLU A 546 1.24 -6.90 -22.21
CA GLU A 546 2.15 -5.75 -22.27
C GLU A 546 1.55 -4.53 -21.58
N ALA A 547 2.39 -3.77 -20.87
CA ALA A 547 2.03 -2.45 -20.37
C ALA A 547 2.34 -1.37 -21.42
N THR A 548 1.39 -0.43 -21.60
CA THR A 548 1.58 0.72 -22.50
C THR A 548 2.23 1.88 -21.74
N GLY A 549 2.96 2.73 -22.47
CA GLY A 549 3.57 3.94 -21.91
C GLY A 549 4.76 3.68 -20.98
N SER A 550 5.40 2.50 -21.06
CA SER A 550 6.66 2.26 -20.38
C SER A 550 7.72 3.23 -20.89
N SER A 551 8.36 3.94 -19.98
CA SER A 551 9.41 4.90 -20.29
C SER A 551 10.69 4.20 -20.68
N GLY A 552 11.47 4.90 -21.48
CA GLY A 552 12.74 4.43 -21.96
C GLY A 552 13.92 4.83 -21.09
N LEU A 553 15.10 4.75 -21.71
CA LEU A 553 16.38 5.03 -21.06
C LEU A 553 16.57 6.52 -20.74
N GLU A 554 15.90 7.43 -21.47
CA GLU A 554 16.06 8.88 -21.34
C GLU A 554 15.70 9.38 -19.93
N GLU A 555 14.64 8.85 -19.31
CA GLU A 555 14.23 9.22 -17.97
C GLU A 555 15.22 8.75 -16.89
N ILE A 556 15.87 7.61 -17.15
CA ILE A 556 16.95 7.13 -16.27
C ILE A 556 18.20 7.99 -16.44
N GLU A 557 18.57 8.34 -17.67
CA GLU A 557 19.75 9.17 -17.97
C GLU A 557 19.59 10.62 -17.49
N ALA A 558 18.35 11.11 -17.37
CA ALA A 558 18.06 12.41 -16.75
C ALA A 558 18.44 12.46 -15.26
N GLY A 559 18.69 11.30 -14.64
CA GLY A 559 19.21 11.17 -13.28
C GLY A 559 18.20 11.47 -12.17
N LEU A 560 18.69 11.66 -10.97
CA LEU A 560 17.93 11.99 -9.77
C LEU A 560 18.19 13.45 -9.37
N LEU A 561 17.19 14.08 -8.76
CA LEU A 561 17.37 15.35 -8.08
C LEU A 561 18.18 15.14 -6.78
N PRO A 562 18.91 16.13 -6.29
CA PRO A 562 19.57 16.03 -4.99
C PRO A 562 18.55 15.77 -3.88
N THR A 563 18.91 14.91 -2.93
CA THR A 563 18.09 14.68 -1.73
C THR A 563 18.04 15.97 -0.91
N PRO A 564 16.84 16.51 -0.60
CA PRO A 564 16.72 17.73 0.17
C PRO A 564 17.31 17.57 1.57
N THR A 565 18.13 18.51 1.98
CA THR A 565 18.67 18.57 3.36
C THR A 565 17.82 19.43 4.27
N GLN A 566 16.94 20.28 3.71
CA GLN A 566 16.08 21.19 4.43
C GLN A 566 14.76 21.38 3.68
N SER A 567 13.66 21.50 4.43
CA SER A 567 12.36 21.88 3.86
C SER A 567 12.34 23.37 3.45
N PRO A 568 11.72 23.72 2.30
CA PRO A 568 11.58 25.12 1.89
C PRO A 568 10.67 25.96 2.84
N VAL A 569 9.89 25.29 3.69
CA VAL A 569 9.01 25.95 4.68
C VAL A 569 9.56 25.87 6.10
N CYS A 570 10.79 25.43 6.29
CA CYS A 570 11.46 25.51 7.58
C CYS A 570 11.79 26.96 7.89
N ASN A 571 11.11 27.54 8.90
CA ASN A 571 11.30 28.94 9.31
C ASN A 571 12.32 29.10 10.42
N ILE A 572 12.67 28.03 11.14
CA ILE A 572 13.52 28.03 12.33
C ILE A 572 14.67 27.04 12.10
N PRO A 573 15.85 27.53 11.69
CA PRO A 573 16.99 26.66 11.40
C PRO A 573 17.43 25.85 12.62
N ASN A 574 17.86 24.61 12.41
CA ASN A 574 18.38 23.69 13.44
C ASN A 574 17.40 23.41 14.59
N ALA A 575 16.12 23.75 14.44
CA ALA A 575 15.11 23.45 15.46
C ALA A 575 14.76 21.97 15.50
N ILE A 576 14.53 21.45 16.69
CA ILE A 576 13.96 20.13 16.93
C ILE A 576 12.44 20.28 17.05
N ASP A 577 11.72 19.69 16.14
CA ASP A 577 10.28 19.77 16.03
C ASP A 577 9.59 18.76 16.97
N PHE A 578 8.61 19.21 17.76
CA PHE A 578 7.94 18.34 18.73
C PHE A 578 7.07 17.27 18.06
N CYS A 579 6.61 17.49 16.85
CA CYS A 579 5.90 16.44 16.09
C CYS A 579 6.81 15.28 15.62
N GLN A 580 8.14 15.46 15.67
CA GLN A 580 9.10 14.42 15.26
C GLN A 580 9.61 13.56 16.44
N ILE A 581 9.38 14.00 17.66
CA ILE A 581 9.88 13.33 18.85
C ILE A 581 8.74 12.78 19.70
N GLN A 582 9.05 11.72 20.46
CA GLN A 582 8.10 11.13 21.38
C GLN A 582 8.30 11.68 22.77
N PRO A 583 7.24 11.98 23.51
CA PRO A 583 7.37 12.28 24.91
C PRO A 583 7.89 11.04 25.66
N THR A 584 8.80 11.26 26.59
CA THR A 584 9.35 10.22 27.48
C THR A 584 8.41 9.92 28.62
N SER A 585 7.59 10.91 29.02
CA SER A 585 6.60 10.77 30.10
C SER A 585 5.45 11.77 29.90
N LYS A 586 4.25 11.42 30.34
CA LYS A 586 3.09 12.32 30.38
C LYS A 586 2.04 11.86 31.38
N SER A 587 1.18 12.77 31.83
CA SER A 587 -0.04 12.44 32.55
C SER A 587 -0.97 11.56 31.73
N GLU A 588 -1.63 10.59 32.37
CA GLU A 588 -2.46 9.58 31.71
C GLU A 588 -3.57 10.20 30.83
N ARG A 589 -4.24 11.21 31.36
CA ARG A 589 -5.35 11.89 30.65
C ARG A 589 -4.92 12.85 29.58
N LEU A 590 -3.68 13.38 29.62
CA LEU A 590 -3.19 14.30 28.59
C LEU A 590 -3.01 13.55 27.27
N ARG A 591 -3.62 14.04 26.24
CA ARG A 591 -3.49 13.57 24.85
C ARG A 591 -2.71 14.59 24.04
N TYR A 592 -2.12 14.17 22.95
CA TYR A 592 -1.41 15.05 22.02
C TYR A 592 -1.58 14.53 20.60
N ASP A 593 -1.74 15.48 19.67
CA ASP A 593 -1.87 15.21 18.24
C ASP A 593 -1.09 16.26 17.46
N ARG A 594 -0.78 15.96 16.21
CA ARG A 594 -0.27 16.94 15.26
C ARG A 594 -1.45 17.77 14.75
N GLN A 595 -1.30 19.09 14.78
CA GLN A 595 -2.26 20.03 14.18
C GLN A 595 -1.57 20.87 13.12
N ARG A 596 -2.15 20.92 11.92
CA ARG A 596 -1.69 21.79 10.83
C ARG A 596 -2.13 23.22 11.08
N LEU A 597 -1.25 24.16 10.67
CA LEU A 597 -1.43 25.60 10.85
C LEU A 597 -1.27 26.37 9.53
N SER A 598 -1.24 25.68 8.38
CA SER A 598 -1.08 26.30 7.06
C SER A 598 -2.18 27.34 6.73
N GLY A 599 -3.39 27.17 7.28
CA GLY A 599 -4.50 28.13 7.15
C GLY A 599 -4.38 29.37 8.05
N HIS A 600 -3.35 29.48 8.89
CA HIS A 600 -3.16 30.61 9.81
C HIS A 600 -1.93 31.44 9.46
N PRO A 601 -2.02 32.76 9.54
CA PRO A 601 -0.85 33.63 9.33
C PRO A 601 0.10 33.53 10.53
N GLY A 602 1.30 32.98 10.33
CA GLY A 602 2.33 32.84 11.36
C GLY A 602 3.57 32.13 10.85
N LYS A 603 4.65 32.18 11.65
CA LYS A 603 5.93 31.54 11.35
C LYS A 603 6.09 30.31 12.25
N TRP A 604 5.47 29.21 11.92
CA TRP A 604 5.70 27.92 12.54
C TRP A 604 6.77 27.15 11.79
N ASN A 605 7.52 26.34 12.51
CA ASN A 605 8.43 25.39 11.90
C ASN A 605 7.59 24.31 11.18
N LEU A 606 7.79 24.11 9.88
CA LEU A 606 7.05 23.15 9.06
C LEU A 606 5.52 23.37 9.00
N LYS A 607 5.01 24.55 9.35
CA LYS A 607 3.58 24.91 9.31
C LYS A 607 2.65 24.01 10.13
N ASP A 608 3.14 23.43 11.21
CA ASP A 608 2.35 22.63 12.14
C ASP A 608 2.89 22.69 13.57
N HIS A 609 2.19 22.06 14.51
CA HIS A 609 2.66 21.92 15.88
C HIS A 609 2.09 20.65 16.55
N LEU A 610 2.66 20.28 17.69
CA LEU A 610 2.09 19.28 18.58
C LEU A 610 1.05 19.94 19.49
N VAL A 611 -0.25 19.72 19.23
CA VAL A 611 -1.32 20.19 20.12
C VAL A 611 -1.53 19.20 21.27
N CYS A 612 -1.56 19.70 22.50
CA CYS A 612 -1.85 18.94 23.70
C CYS A 612 -3.24 19.28 24.20
N HIS A 613 -4.05 18.26 24.53
CA HIS A 613 -5.45 18.42 24.92
C HIS A 613 -5.90 17.39 25.98
N GLY A 614 -7.07 17.61 26.57
CA GLY A 614 -7.65 16.70 27.61
C GLY A 614 -6.98 16.81 28.98
N GLY A 615 -6.01 17.72 29.16
CA GLY A 615 -5.32 17.94 30.39
C GLY A 615 -6.11 18.82 31.40
N LYS A 616 -5.78 18.67 32.69
CA LYS A 616 -6.19 19.54 33.81
C LYS A 616 -4.96 20.14 34.48
N GLU A 617 -5.16 21.16 35.28
CA GLU A 617 -4.08 21.76 36.08
C GLU A 617 -3.27 20.68 36.84
N GLY A 618 -1.93 20.76 36.71
CA GLY A 618 -0.97 19.79 37.19
C GLY A 618 -0.62 18.65 36.19
N ASP A 619 -1.34 18.49 35.10
CA ASP A 619 -0.97 17.54 34.05
C ASP A 619 0.24 18.03 33.26
N TYR A 620 1.06 17.09 32.79
CA TYR A 620 2.32 17.39 32.14
C TYR A 620 2.64 16.48 30.97
N ILE A 621 3.56 16.95 30.15
CA ILE A 621 4.25 16.19 29.10
C ILE A 621 5.75 16.48 29.17
N GLU A 622 6.59 15.48 28.89
CA GLU A 622 8.05 15.56 29.06
C GLU A 622 8.77 14.97 27.86
N PHE A 623 9.82 15.65 27.43
CA PHE A 623 10.66 15.26 26.28
C PHE A 623 12.12 15.19 26.70
N GLU A 624 12.84 14.20 26.17
CA GLU A 624 14.29 14.05 26.32
C GLU A 624 15.01 14.33 25.01
N PHE A 625 16.04 15.14 25.07
CA PHE A 625 16.95 15.42 23.96
C PHE A 625 18.34 14.91 24.34
N SER A 626 18.96 14.07 23.51
CA SER A 626 20.23 13.39 23.83
C SER A 626 21.31 13.63 22.79
N GLY A 627 22.58 13.31 23.11
CA GLY A 627 23.71 13.45 22.20
C GLY A 627 24.46 14.78 22.34
N PHE A 628 24.33 15.48 23.47
CA PHE A 628 25.00 16.75 23.73
C PHE A 628 26.32 16.57 24.48
N GLU A 629 27.33 17.35 24.09
CA GLU A 629 28.62 17.45 24.76
C GLU A 629 28.46 18.23 26.10
N ASP A 630 29.38 18.00 27.06
CA ASP A 630 29.40 18.73 28.36
C ASP A 630 29.92 20.16 28.18
N ARG A 631 29.03 21.01 27.62
CA ARG A 631 29.24 22.47 27.50
C ARG A 631 27.92 23.20 27.69
N GLU A 632 27.96 24.52 27.74
CA GLU A 632 26.74 25.35 27.85
C GLU A 632 25.99 25.47 26.53
N TYR A 633 24.66 25.45 26.61
CA TYR A 633 23.75 25.63 25.49
C TYR A 633 22.67 26.64 25.84
N SER A 634 22.33 27.48 24.88
CA SER A 634 21.14 28.32 24.91
C SER A 634 19.93 27.53 24.41
N LEU A 635 18.82 27.56 25.16
CA LEU A 635 17.59 26.88 24.81
C LEU A 635 16.47 27.90 24.51
N SER A 636 15.86 27.80 23.34
CA SER A 636 14.75 28.63 22.90
C SER A 636 13.56 27.78 22.45
N LEU A 637 12.39 28.02 23.01
CA LEU A 637 11.15 27.31 22.70
C LEU A 637 10.25 28.17 21.81
N TYR A 638 9.53 27.52 20.88
CA TYR A 638 8.50 28.11 20.06
C TYR A 638 7.17 27.38 20.29
N CYS A 639 6.11 28.15 20.48
CA CYS A 639 4.78 27.65 20.82
C CYS A 639 3.71 28.35 19.97
N THR A 640 2.49 27.83 20.08
CA THR A 640 1.29 28.49 19.55
C THR A 640 0.48 29.11 20.68
N LYS A 641 -0.15 30.26 20.38
CA LYS A 641 -1.20 30.88 21.21
C LYS A 641 -2.53 30.83 20.47
N ALA A 642 -3.63 30.62 21.24
CA ALA A 642 -4.98 30.58 20.66
C ALA A 642 -6.04 30.90 21.74
N THR A 643 -7.32 31.05 21.30
CA THR A 643 -8.46 31.43 22.15
C THR A 643 -8.85 30.40 23.21
N ASP A 644 -8.46 29.15 23.01
CA ASP A 644 -8.77 28.01 23.86
C ASP A 644 -7.54 27.40 24.56
N TYR A 645 -6.40 28.15 24.57
CA TYR A 645 -5.14 27.67 25.14
C TYR A 645 -4.99 28.09 26.60
N GLY A 646 -4.35 27.20 27.34
CA GLY A 646 -4.08 27.34 28.78
C GLY A 646 -2.75 28.00 29.10
N ASN A 647 -2.47 28.13 30.39
CA ASN A 647 -1.19 28.57 30.91
C ASN A 647 -0.29 27.39 31.21
N ILE A 648 0.95 27.43 30.76
CA ILE A 648 1.92 26.36 30.96
C ILE A 648 3.13 26.82 31.77
N ARG A 649 3.81 25.87 32.40
CA ARG A 649 5.10 26.08 33.05
C ARG A 649 6.13 25.13 32.45
N LEU A 650 7.28 25.70 32.12
CA LEU A 650 8.37 25.07 31.38
C LEU A 650 9.55 24.82 32.30
N TYR A 651 10.00 23.58 32.44
CA TYR A 651 11.15 23.19 33.26
C TYR A 651 12.22 22.52 32.38
N VAL A 652 13.46 22.95 32.56
CA VAL A 652 14.62 22.31 31.94
C VAL A 652 15.41 21.56 33.02
N ASN A 653 15.72 20.29 32.82
CA ASN A 653 16.47 19.44 33.76
C ASN A 653 15.88 19.45 35.19
N HIS A 654 14.55 19.47 35.35
CA HIS A 654 13.79 19.48 36.60
C HIS A 654 14.21 20.59 37.59
N PRO A 655 14.24 21.86 37.21
CA PRO A 655 14.55 22.93 38.15
C PRO A 655 13.40 23.18 39.15
N LYS A 656 13.70 23.82 40.25
CA LYS A 656 12.68 24.19 41.26
C LYS A 656 11.76 25.31 40.79
N ASN A 657 12.19 26.19 39.90
CA ASN A 657 11.44 27.33 39.36
C ASN A 657 11.36 27.25 37.86
N GLY A 658 10.18 26.94 37.32
CA GLY A 658 9.93 26.90 35.88
C GLY A 658 9.44 28.26 35.32
N LYS A 659 9.74 28.53 34.04
CA LYS A 659 9.24 29.70 33.34
C LYS A 659 7.76 29.51 33.00
N GLN A 660 6.92 30.49 33.31
CA GLN A 660 5.50 30.47 32.99
C GLN A 660 5.24 31.16 31.65
N LEU A 661 4.28 30.61 30.91
CA LEU A 661 3.80 31.15 29.64
C LEU A 661 2.27 31.15 29.61
N ASP A 662 1.68 32.28 29.34
CA ASP A 662 0.27 32.41 28.98
C ASP A 662 0.12 32.15 27.48
N CYS A 663 -0.54 31.05 27.12
CA CYS A 663 -0.75 30.66 25.74
C CYS A 663 -2.08 31.19 25.15
N TYR A 664 -2.80 32.04 25.88
CA TYR A 664 -3.99 32.70 25.34
C TYR A 664 -3.63 33.79 24.30
N SER A 665 -4.39 33.85 23.23
CA SER A 665 -4.48 34.96 22.28
C SER A 665 -5.87 35.00 21.64
N GLU A 666 -6.35 36.16 21.22
CA GLU A 666 -7.64 36.31 20.50
C GLU A 666 -7.65 35.64 19.12
N LYS A 667 -6.50 35.23 18.61
CA LYS A 667 -6.32 34.54 17.33
C LYS A 667 -5.24 33.48 17.45
N VAL A 668 -5.23 32.55 16.51
CA VAL A 668 -4.13 31.57 16.40
C VAL A 668 -2.88 32.27 15.88
N GLU A 669 -1.81 32.26 16.66
CA GLU A 669 -0.53 32.89 16.32
C GLU A 669 0.68 32.14 16.86
N ALA A 670 1.80 32.18 16.12
CA ALA A 670 3.08 31.66 16.57
C ALA A 670 3.73 32.63 17.57
N THR A 671 4.38 32.08 18.59
CA THR A 671 5.22 32.93 19.47
C THR A 671 6.54 33.29 18.78
N ASN A 672 7.17 34.37 19.24
CA ASN A 672 8.60 34.54 19.04
C ASN A 672 9.36 33.53 19.92
N ALA A 673 10.70 33.46 19.73
CA ALA A 673 11.57 32.62 20.55
C ALA A 673 11.36 32.92 22.04
N ILE A 674 11.00 31.92 22.80
CA ILE A 674 10.84 31.98 24.25
C ILE A 674 12.15 31.49 24.84
N ASP A 675 13.02 32.43 25.26
CA ASP A 675 14.28 32.08 25.90
C ASP A 675 14.03 31.30 27.18
N LEU A 676 14.49 30.05 27.24
CA LEU A 676 14.42 29.19 28.43
C LEU A 676 15.65 29.38 29.33
N GLY A 677 16.72 30.00 28.85
CA GLY A 677 17.98 30.18 29.53
C GLY A 677 19.11 29.30 29.03
N THR A 678 20.23 29.37 29.74
CA THR A 678 21.46 28.63 29.44
C THR A 678 21.61 27.45 30.42
N TYR A 679 21.88 26.26 29.87
CA TYR A 679 22.00 25.04 30.64
C TYR A 679 23.15 24.17 30.13
N LYS A 680 23.71 23.34 31.03
CA LYS A 680 24.53 22.19 30.66
C LYS A 680 23.69 20.93 30.61
N PRO A 681 23.96 20.01 29.67
CA PRO A 681 23.28 18.71 29.64
C PRO A 681 23.64 17.91 30.88
N VAL A 682 22.69 17.11 31.36
CA VAL A 682 22.90 16.15 32.44
C VAL A 682 23.10 14.76 31.80
N ASN A 683 24.30 14.19 31.93
CA ASN A 683 24.67 12.94 31.26
C ASN A 683 24.43 12.98 29.73
N GLY A 684 24.78 14.09 29.10
CA GLY A 684 24.62 14.29 27.65
C GLY A 684 23.16 14.50 27.20
N LYS A 685 22.26 14.87 28.11
CA LYS A 685 20.82 15.01 27.85
C LYS A 685 20.24 16.28 28.41
N PHE A 686 19.18 16.79 27.74
CA PHE A 686 18.25 17.76 28.28
C PHE A 686 16.88 17.12 28.44
N ILE A 687 16.19 17.42 29.54
CA ILE A 687 14.79 17.06 29.78
C ILE A 687 13.98 18.34 29.85
N LEU A 688 13.01 18.48 28.96
CA LEU A 688 12.03 19.57 28.96
C LEU A 688 10.68 19.01 29.45
N ARG A 689 10.21 19.53 30.58
CA ARG A 689 8.88 19.24 31.12
C ARG A 689 7.98 20.44 30.95
N ILE A 690 6.81 20.23 30.39
CA ILE A 690 5.75 21.21 30.19
C ILE A 690 4.57 20.80 31.07
N GLU A 691 4.16 21.67 32.00
CA GLU A 691 3.08 21.43 32.94
C GLU A 691 1.95 22.46 32.72
N LEU A 692 0.72 21.99 32.63
CA LEU A 692 -0.46 22.85 32.57
C LEU A 692 -0.75 23.42 33.96
N ILE A 693 -0.76 24.73 34.11
CA ILE A 693 -0.90 25.43 35.41
C ILE A 693 -2.20 26.24 35.55
N GLY A 694 -3.16 26.01 34.64
CA GLY A 694 -4.43 26.73 34.62
C GLY A 694 -4.72 27.36 33.28
N ARG A 695 -5.48 28.44 33.26
CA ARG A 695 -5.81 29.20 32.05
C ARG A 695 -5.98 30.67 32.30
N ASN A 696 -5.82 31.46 31.24
CA ASN A 696 -6.21 32.87 31.22
C ASN A 696 -7.74 32.99 31.44
N PRO A 697 -8.26 33.97 32.20
CA PRO A 697 -9.70 34.19 32.37
C PRO A 697 -10.50 34.32 31.06
N LEU A 698 -9.87 34.81 29.99
CA LEU A 698 -10.47 34.97 28.67
C LEU A 698 -10.41 33.70 27.83
N SER A 699 -9.62 32.71 28.21
CA SER A 699 -9.50 31.47 27.46
C SER A 699 -10.71 30.57 27.65
N THR A 700 -11.18 29.97 26.54
CA THR A 700 -12.30 29.01 26.52
C THR A 700 -11.86 27.57 26.84
N GLY A 701 -10.53 27.28 26.89
CA GLY A 701 -10.00 25.93 27.10
C GLY A 701 -8.66 25.89 27.83
N THR A 702 -8.03 24.72 27.81
CA THR A 702 -6.74 24.43 28.46
C THR A 702 -5.78 23.72 27.52
N LEU A 703 -5.94 23.86 26.21
CA LEU A 703 -5.03 23.30 25.23
C LEU A 703 -3.70 24.07 25.27
N PHE A 704 -2.66 23.48 24.70
CA PHE A 704 -1.42 24.18 24.39
C PHE A 704 -0.74 23.54 23.20
N GLY A 705 0.00 24.32 22.41
CA GLY A 705 0.64 23.89 21.18
C GLY A 705 2.15 24.13 21.22
N LEU A 706 2.93 23.06 21.00
CA LEU A 706 4.39 23.05 20.98
C LEU A 706 4.87 22.95 19.55
N ASP A 707 5.55 23.97 19.03
CA ASP A 707 6.10 23.96 17.67
C ASP A 707 7.46 23.29 17.63
N CYS A 708 8.50 23.95 18.11
CA CYS A 708 9.86 23.41 18.10
C CYS A 708 10.73 24.00 19.21
N ILE A 709 11.90 23.42 19.41
CA ILE A 709 12.94 23.92 20.33
C ILE A 709 14.27 24.02 19.58
N GLN A 710 14.99 25.14 19.78
CA GLN A 710 16.40 25.27 19.41
C GLN A 710 17.26 25.03 20.64
N ILE A 711 18.34 24.26 20.47
CA ILE A 711 19.36 23.98 21.48
C ILE A 711 20.72 24.28 20.82
N GLU A 712 21.24 25.47 21.07
CA GLU A 712 22.43 25.98 20.41
C GLU A 712 23.62 26.03 21.36
N PRO A 713 24.80 25.54 20.96
CA PRO A 713 26.00 25.61 21.79
C PRO A 713 26.47 27.07 21.93
N LEU A 714 26.93 27.42 23.12
CA LEU A 714 27.55 28.72 23.42
C LEU A 714 29.07 28.68 23.24
#